data_041a1988b6a61ff25bd2c26f5aacde1e
#
_entry.id   041a1988b6a61ff25bd2c26f5aacde1e
#
_cell.length_a   1.000
_cell.length_b   1.000
_cell.length_c   1.000
_cell.angle_alpha   90.00
_cell.angle_beta   90.00
_cell.angle_gamma   90.00
#
_symmetry.space_group_name_H-M   'P 1'
#
loop_
_entity.id
_entity.type
_entity.pdbx_description
1 polymer ?
#
loop_
_entity_poly.entity_id
_entity_poly.type
_entity_poly.pdbx_seq_one_letter_code
_entity_poly.pdbx_strand_id
1 'polypeptide(L)'
;MDDSLITLTGKFTYILFRNEGNFYTAAKFEVNDEKGRVISVTGNIPEIITGIQYRINGNYIEHPRYGMQFQIQTLAKLLPTEKEGVVRYLSGVNFPGIGKKTAERVVDVLGEDCLTLIREDNAILEKIGDLSERQINAIIEGLQIDNGMEELAKFLNIHGLSQRNLSKITRIYGKEALSKLNENPYRLIEEVDGFGFKTADKIGKSLGISDTDNRRLYALLVSLVSDLCMRDGNSYVRLETLETTFFKELGSLACDFEAIFDEAILKHQIYREDNRVFPIAQYDAEIGIARFLAEFPYQFIDPYDPKLLLSYLEDIQEHLGITYDETQIQAIEVFFERPFMIMTGGPGTGKTTVVNAMIKLFKLMYPSSSIICAAPTGRAAKRLAEVTGINATTIHSLLQWDLETNTFGKNDEEPILADLLIVDEFSMVDNWLFYNLLLASKRIKKICIIGDKDQLPSVGPGCVLRDLMQSNEFSLIELKHIYRQESDSDVINLAHAINTGNVNVEEYHHDVKFFACMPEDIRRNILMMVEDALQKGYSIDDIQILSPMYAGVAGIDYLNNALQEAFNPPSKDKAEVKSGYMTFREGDKILQLKNQPDDDVYNGDIGVLVEIIDAKHAEDHKTTIICQFGEIIVEYKPENWINITLAYCISVHKSQGSEYPIVIMPITRRHAGMLQRKLIYTGVTRARKALIILGELEAFKRGIQVLELHPRETTLTQKLKQYVNGDYGF
;
A
#
# COMPACT_ATOMS: atom_id res chain seq x y z
N MET A 1 -8.28 35.89 28.98
CA MET A 1 -7.47 35.25 30.01
C MET A 1 -6.07 35.08 29.41
N ASP A 2 -5.06 35.52 30.13
CA ASP A 2 -3.66 35.58 29.67
C ASP A 2 -3.21 34.18 29.26
N ASP A 3 -2.84 34.02 27.98
CA ASP A 3 -2.36 32.77 27.38
C ASP A 3 -0.86 32.52 27.68
N SER A 4 -0.42 32.85 28.92
CA SER A 4 0.94 32.58 29.35
C SER A 4 1.11 31.06 29.59
N LEU A 5 1.96 30.41 28.77
CA LEU A 5 2.36 29.02 28.96
C LEU A 5 2.95 28.80 30.36
N ILE A 6 2.47 27.80 31.08
CA ILE A 6 3.01 27.41 32.39
C ILE A 6 4.21 26.48 32.12
N THR A 7 5.32 26.77 32.78
CA THR A 7 6.54 25.93 32.74
C THR A 7 6.62 25.09 33.99
N LEU A 8 6.77 23.75 33.80
CA LEU A 8 6.99 22.81 34.90
C LEU A 8 8.27 22.02 34.63
N THR A 9 9.01 21.68 35.66
CA THR A 9 10.16 20.78 35.62
C THR A 9 9.89 19.56 36.50
N GLY A 10 10.35 18.41 36.06
CA GLY A 10 10.10 17.15 36.76
C GLY A 10 10.50 15.93 35.94
N LYS A 11 10.04 14.77 36.35
CA LYS A 11 10.32 13.48 35.67
C LYS A 11 9.04 12.71 35.38
N PHE A 12 9.05 11.95 34.28
CA PHE A 12 8.00 10.99 34.01
C PHE A 12 8.15 9.77 34.92
N THR A 13 7.08 9.44 35.62
CA THR A 13 7.08 8.29 36.56
C THR A 13 6.39 7.08 35.96
N TYR A 14 5.30 7.30 35.21
CA TYR A 14 4.51 6.21 34.64
C TYR A 14 3.82 6.67 33.35
N ILE A 15 3.86 5.86 32.29
CA ILE A 15 3.14 6.08 31.05
C ILE A 15 1.78 5.40 31.18
N LEU A 16 0.71 6.18 31.16
CA LEU A 16 -0.67 5.69 31.21
C LEU A 16 -1.16 5.22 29.86
N PHE A 17 -0.75 5.93 28.82
CA PHE A 17 -1.13 5.64 27.45
C PHE A 17 -0.08 6.25 26.51
N ARG A 18 0.28 5.55 25.45
CA ARG A 18 1.14 6.05 24.40
C ARG A 18 0.66 5.53 23.05
N ASN A 19 0.50 6.42 22.09
CA ASN A 19 0.22 6.09 20.71
C ASN A 19 1.53 6.15 19.92
N GLU A 20 2.05 5.00 19.51
CA GLU A 20 3.33 4.92 18.81
C GLU A 20 3.29 5.56 17.40
N GLY A 21 2.11 5.70 16.79
CA GLY A 21 1.96 6.33 15.46
C GLY A 21 2.09 7.85 15.45
N ASN A 22 1.69 8.53 16.54
CA ASN A 22 1.75 9.99 16.66
C ASN A 22 2.39 10.48 17.96
N PHE A 23 2.86 9.55 18.83
CA PHE A 23 3.45 9.80 20.16
C PHE A 23 2.60 10.61 21.11
N TYR A 24 1.28 10.67 20.84
CA TYR A 24 0.38 11.15 21.86
C TYR A 24 0.50 10.26 23.08
N THR A 25 0.98 10.85 24.16
CA THR A 25 1.24 10.15 25.41
C THR A 25 0.41 10.79 26.52
N ALA A 26 -0.25 9.97 27.30
CA ALA A 26 -0.78 10.35 28.61
C ALA A 26 0.11 9.69 29.68
N ALA A 27 0.68 10.48 30.57
CA ALA A 27 1.62 10.00 31.55
C ALA A 27 1.42 10.66 32.91
N LYS A 28 2.03 10.07 33.94
CA LYS A 28 2.20 10.70 35.23
C LYS A 28 3.56 11.40 35.28
N PHE A 29 3.52 12.66 35.67
CA PHE A 29 4.69 13.53 35.78
C PHE A 29 4.83 14.04 37.18
N GLU A 30 5.95 13.74 37.82
CA GLU A 30 6.29 14.21 39.17
C GLU A 30 7.01 15.54 39.01
N VAL A 31 6.34 16.60 39.49
CA VAL A 31 6.85 17.96 39.38
C VAL A 31 7.90 18.19 40.47
N ASN A 32 9.01 18.83 40.10
CA ASN A 32 10.09 19.25 41.01
C ASN A 32 9.62 20.49 41.82
N ASP A 33 8.66 20.29 42.70
CA ASP A 33 8.25 21.29 43.65
C ASP A 33 8.41 20.78 45.10
N GLU A 34 8.32 21.67 46.08
CA GLU A 34 8.50 21.31 47.52
C GLU A 34 7.60 20.17 48.00
N LYS A 35 6.56 19.81 47.23
CA LYS A 35 5.56 18.80 47.58
C LYS A 35 5.63 17.51 46.72
N GLY A 36 6.50 17.47 45.69
CA GLY A 36 6.61 16.33 44.79
C GLY A 36 5.28 15.92 44.13
N ARG A 37 4.47 16.90 43.66
CA ARG A 37 3.13 16.62 43.14
C ARG A 37 3.21 15.81 41.85
N VAL A 38 2.42 14.73 41.78
CA VAL A 38 2.26 13.93 40.57
C VAL A 38 1.01 14.38 39.81
N ILE A 39 1.21 14.93 38.63
CA ILE A 39 0.14 15.40 37.75
C ILE A 39 -0.05 14.47 36.56
N SER A 40 -1.26 14.48 35.99
CA SER A 40 -1.48 13.82 34.69
C SER A 40 -1.11 14.79 33.59
N VAL A 41 -0.25 14.35 32.69
CA VAL A 41 0.19 15.13 31.54
C VAL A 41 -0.18 14.42 30.24
N THR A 42 -0.48 15.20 29.21
CA THR A 42 -0.81 14.70 27.87
C THR A 42 -0.07 15.54 26.82
N GLY A 43 0.33 14.92 25.73
CA GLY A 43 0.98 15.61 24.62
C GLY A 43 1.69 14.65 23.67
N ASN A 44 2.21 15.16 22.58
CA ASN A 44 3.03 14.38 21.65
C ASN A 44 4.46 14.35 22.19
N ILE A 45 4.83 13.25 22.82
CA ILE A 45 6.13 13.10 23.50
C ILE A 45 6.95 12.05 22.75
N PRO A 46 7.95 12.46 21.98
CA PRO A 46 8.72 11.56 21.10
C PRO A 46 9.43 10.43 21.85
N GLU A 47 10.06 10.74 22.97
CA GLU A 47 10.77 9.78 23.79
C GLU A 47 10.63 10.11 25.27
N ILE A 48 10.34 9.09 26.06
CA ILE A 48 10.36 9.21 27.52
C ILE A 48 11.42 8.27 28.06
N ILE A 49 12.49 8.84 28.63
CA ILE A 49 13.52 8.09 29.33
C ILE A 49 13.23 8.22 30.84
N THR A 50 12.95 7.11 31.48
CA THR A 50 12.69 7.07 32.92
C THR A 50 13.93 7.50 33.72
N GLY A 51 13.73 8.36 34.71
CA GLY A 51 14.82 8.85 35.58
C GLY A 51 15.55 10.10 35.07
N ILE A 52 15.16 10.63 33.90
CA ILE A 52 15.66 11.91 33.39
C ILE A 52 14.67 13.03 33.73
N GLN A 53 15.20 14.21 33.99
CA GLN A 53 14.39 15.41 34.19
C GLN A 53 14.00 16.06 32.86
N TYR A 54 12.79 16.57 32.83
CA TYR A 54 12.23 17.28 31.68
C TYR A 54 11.70 18.64 32.10
N ARG A 55 11.80 19.61 31.21
CA ARG A 55 11.07 20.86 31.27
C ARG A 55 9.91 20.78 30.30
N ILE A 56 8.69 20.95 30.80
CA ILE A 56 7.48 20.92 30.01
C ILE A 56 6.80 22.29 30.05
N ASN A 57 6.35 22.77 28.89
CA ASN A 57 5.55 23.99 28.81
C ASN A 57 4.18 23.63 28.23
N GLY A 58 3.13 24.19 28.81
CA GLY A 58 1.77 23.87 28.38
C GLY A 58 0.73 24.56 29.25
N ASN A 59 -0.51 24.10 29.15
CA ASN A 59 -1.63 24.63 29.87
C ASN A 59 -2.43 23.49 30.52
N TYR A 60 -3.09 23.80 31.66
CA TYR A 60 -4.04 22.88 32.26
C TYR A 60 -5.35 22.89 31.47
N ILE A 61 -5.81 21.69 31.10
CA ILE A 61 -7.09 21.45 30.45
C ILE A 61 -7.95 20.52 31.29
N GLU A 62 -9.25 20.74 31.30
CA GLU A 62 -10.19 19.83 31.94
C GLU A 62 -10.74 18.85 30.92
N HIS A 63 -10.38 17.58 31.08
CA HIS A 63 -10.88 16.53 30.21
C HIS A 63 -12.18 15.96 30.77
N PRO A 64 -13.29 15.84 30.01
CA PRO A 64 -14.62 15.44 30.52
C PRO A 64 -14.63 14.10 31.25
N ARG A 65 -13.69 13.20 30.94
CA ARG A 65 -13.63 11.85 31.52
C ARG A 65 -12.46 11.64 32.49
N TYR A 66 -11.36 12.39 32.33
CA TYR A 66 -10.13 12.16 33.09
C TYR A 66 -9.73 13.32 34.01
N GLY A 67 -10.59 14.34 34.13
CA GLY A 67 -10.36 15.52 34.98
C GLY A 67 -9.23 16.42 34.48
N MET A 68 -8.62 17.14 35.41
CA MET A 68 -7.55 18.09 35.09
C MET A 68 -6.29 17.39 34.59
N GLN A 69 -5.84 17.80 33.43
CA GLN A 69 -4.62 17.32 32.79
C GLN A 69 -3.77 18.50 32.33
N PHE A 70 -2.45 18.34 32.35
CA PHE A 70 -1.55 19.34 31.81
C PHE A 70 -1.22 18.95 30.36
N GLN A 71 -1.68 19.74 29.41
CA GLN A 71 -1.43 19.53 27.99
C GLN A 71 -0.06 20.12 27.63
N ILE A 72 0.89 19.25 27.32
CA ILE A 72 2.26 19.63 26.94
C ILE A 72 2.22 20.16 25.51
N GLN A 73 2.71 21.39 25.33
CA GLN A 73 2.95 22.01 24.02
C GLN A 73 4.40 21.88 23.58
N THR A 74 5.34 22.07 24.54
CA THR A 74 6.76 21.85 24.29
C THR A 74 7.39 21.05 25.42
N LEU A 75 8.35 20.22 25.06
CA LEU A 75 9.11 19.35 25.95
C LEU A 75 10.58 19.55 25.69
N ALA A 76 11.38 19.74 26.72
CA ALA A 76 12.82 19.74 26.64
C ALA A 76 13.40 18.76 27.68
N LYS A 77 14.25 17.88 27.24
CA LYS A 77 15.00 16.97 28.09
C LYS A 77 16.10 17.79 28.80
N LEU A 78 16.11 17.74 30.10
CA LEU A 78 17.18 18.38 30.86
C LEU A 78 18.33 17.38 30.99
N LEU A 79 19.54 17.85 30.70
CA LEU A 79 20.71 17.05 30.92
C LEU A 79 20.76 16.61 32.40
N PRO A 80 21.08 15.34 32.68
CA PRO A 80 21.18 14.88 34.05
C PRO A 80 22.35 15.63 34.73
N THR A 81 22.06 16.12 35.93
CA THR A 81 23.03 16.85 36.77
C THR A 81 23.51 16.00 37.94
N GLU A 82 22.90 14.85 38.20
CA GLU A 82 23.35 13.91 39.23
C GLU A 82 24.36 12.93 38.65
N LYS A 83 25.42 12.60 39.36
CA LYS A 83 26.50 11.71 38.93
C LYS A 83 26.01 10.40 38.30
N GLU A 84 25.09 9.71 38.96
CA GLU A 84 24.55 8.44 38.42
C GLU A 84 23.76 8.63 37.10
N GLY A 85 23.02 9.73 36.99
CA GLY A 85 22.30 10.10 35.78
C GLY A 85 23.21 10.40 34.61
N VAL A 86 24.28 11.17 34.86
CA VAL A 86 25.29 11.51 33.85
C VAL A 86 26.06 10.27 33.36
N VAL A 87 26.45 9.41 34.31
CA VAL A 87 27.13 8.15 33.98
C VAL A 87 26.25 7.25 33.11
N ARG A 88 24.97 7.12 33.46
CA ARG A 88 24.02 6.33 32.67
C ARG A 88 23.81 6.93 31.29
N TYR A 89 23.71 8.22 31.17
CA TYR A 89 23.54 8.96 29.92
C TYR A 89 24.74 8.74 28.98
N LEU A 90 25.96 8.98 29.46
CA LEU A 90 27.19 8.79 28.67
C LEU A 90 27.47 7.32 28.31
N SER A 91 26.89 6.37 29.05
CA SER A 91 27.00 4.93 28.74
C SER A 91 25.90 4.45 27.78
N GLY A 92 25.06 5.34 27.25
CA GLY A 92 23.96 5.04 26.36
C GLY A 92 24.37 4.74 24.92
N VAL A 93 23.39 4.35 24.09
CA VAL A 93 23.59 3.91 22.68
C VAL A 93 24.24 5.00 21.81
N ASN A 94 24.00 6.27 22.11
CA ASN A 94 24.55 7.41 21.36
C ASN A 94 26.05 7.64 21.59
N PHE A 95 26.68 6.91 22.54
CA PHE A 95 28.09 7.06 22.91
C PHE A 95 28.86 5.75 22.74
N PRO A 96 29.06 5.27 21.50
CA PRO A 96 29.68 3.98 21.24
C PRO A 96 31.12 3.91 21.79
N GLY A 97 31.40 2.89 22.59
CA GLY A 97 32.73 2.70 23.21
C GLY A 97 32.94 3.45 24.53
N ILE A 98 31.91 4.15 25.04
CA ILE A 98 31.91 4.76 26.37
C ILE A 98 31.20 3.82 27.35
N GLY A 99 31.99 3.04 28.08
CA GLY A 99 31.47 2.19 29.15
C GLY A 99 31.28 2.95 30.46
N LYS A 100 30.61 2.31 31.43
CA LYS A 100 30.33 2.89 32.75
C LYS A 100 31.59 3.49 33.44
N LYS A 101 32.72 2.78 33.40
CA LYS A 101 34.00 3.25 34.00
C LYS A 101 34.54 4.51 33.33
N THR A 102 34.43 4.62 32.02
CA THR A 102 34.83 5.80 31.26
C THR A 102 33.93 6.99 31.58
N ALA A 103 32.62 6.77 31.62
CA ALA A 103 31.65 7.77 31.99
C ALA A 103 31.84 8.25 33.44
N GLU A 104 32.08 7.38 34.40
CA GLU A 104 32.40 7.72 35.80
C GLU A 104 33.65 8.65 35.85
N ARG A 105 34.69 8.33 35.09
CA ARG A 105 35.91 9.14 35.02
C ARG A 105 35.64 10.53 34.49
N VAL A 106 34.82 10.69 33.43
CA VAL A 106 34.42 12.00 32.90
C VAL A 106 33.76 12.84 33.99
N VAL A 107 32.82 12.23 34.74
CA VAL A 107 32.12 12.95 35.82
C VAL A 107 33.05 13.23 37.01
N ASP A 108 33.96 12.34 37.36
CA ASP A 108 34.91 12.54 38.47
C ASP A 108 35.88 13.66 38.22
N VAL A 109 36.27 13.91 36.97
CA VAL A 109 37.25 14.99 36.59
C VAL A 109 36.55 16.30 36.32
N LEU A 110 35.40 16.29 35.63
CA LEU A 110 34.73 17.53 35.18
C LEU A 110 33.55 17.95 36.09
N GLY A 111 33.18 17.11 37.06
CA GLY A 111 32.04 17.36 37.93
C GLY A 111 30.70 16.96 37.30
N GLU A 112 29.61 17.19 38.05
CA GLU A 112 28.25 16.82 37.66
C GLU A 112 27.73 17.67 36.48
N ASP A 113 28.24 18.87 36.27
CA ASP A 113 27.90 19.75 35.16
C ASP A 113 28.70 19.48 33.88
N CYS A 114 29.46 18.37 33.83
CA CYS A 114 30.36 18.01 32.73
C CYS A 114 29.70 18.05 31.35
N LEU A 115 28.44 17.62 31.23
CA LEU A 115 27.74 17.61 29.95
C LEU A 115 27.54 19.04 29.38
N THR A 116 27.25 20.00 30.24
CA THR A 116 27.11 21.40 29.85
C THR A 116 28.48 21.98 29.49
N LEU A 117 29.49 21.72 30.33
CA LEU A 117 30.85 22.19 30.07
C LEU A 117 31.43 21.65 28.76
N ILE A 118 31.20 20.37 28.44
CA ILE A 118 31.65 19.77 27.17
C ILE A 118 30.88 20.37 25.97
N ARG A 119 29.63 20.72 26.12
CA ARG A 119 28.85 21.41 25.05
C ARG A 119 29.36 22.82 24.78
N GLU A 120 29.77 23.55 25.83
CA GLU A 120 30.29 24.89 25.69
C GLU A 120 31.72 24.89 25.14
N ASP A 121 32.58 23.97 25.58
CA ASP A 121 33.97 23.84 25.14
C ASP A 121 34.39 22.34 25.09
N ASN A 122 34.43 21.79 23.88
CA ASN A 122 34.81 20.39 23.66
C ASN A 122 36.28 20.12 24.08
N ALA A 123 37.16 21.14 24.09
CA ALA A 123 38.58 20.98 24.44
C ALA A 123 38.76 20.61 25.94
N ILE A 124 37.72 20.77 26.76
CA ILE A 124 37.75 20.38 28.17
C ILE A 124 37.97 18.86 28.34
N LEU A 125 37.59 18.05 27.36
CA LEU A 125 37.80 16.59 27.36
C LEU A 125 39.28 16.20 27.31
N GLU A 126 40.16 17.05 26.74
CA GLU A 126 41.61 16.83 26.72
C GLU A 126 42.23 16.89 28.12
N LYS A 127 41.55 17.55 29.08
CA LYS A 127 41.96 17.62 30.46
C LYS A 127 41.77 16.29 31.21
N ILE A 128 41.03 15.37 30.64
CA ILE A 128 40.81 14.04 31.21
C ILE A 128 41.91 13.13 30.67
N GLY A 129 42.96 12.93 31.45
CA GLY A 129 43.98 11.95 31.10
C GLY A 129 43.37 10.56 30.86
N ASP A 130 43.98 9.78 29.95
CA ASP A 130 43.54 8.42 29.58
C ASP A 130 42.26 8.27 28.77
N LEU A 131 41.67 9.31 28.21
CA LEU A 131 40.68 9.18 27.13
C LEU A 131 41.42 9.07 25.79
N SER A 132 41.09 8.06 25.01
CA SER A 132 41.55 7.94 23.62
C SER A 132 40.83 8.97 22.74
N GLU A 133 41.48 9.42 21.66
CA GLU A 133 40.86 10.29 20.65
C GLU A 133 39.50 9.75 20.17
N ARG A 134 39.38 8.40 20.03
CA ARG A 134 38.15 7.74 19.66
C ARG A 134 37.05 7.94 20.72
N GLN A 135 37.38 7.93 21.99
CA GLN A 135 36.43 8.14 23.08
C GLN A 135 36.04 9.64 23.18
N ILE A 136 36.98 10.54 23.00
CA ILE A 136 36.71 11.98 22.96
C ILE A 136 35.74 12.28 21.81
N ASN A 137 36.03 11.78 20.61
CA ASN A 137 35.15 11.95 19.45
C ASN A 137 33.76 11.32 19.67
N ALA A 138 33.68 10.15 20.28
CA ALA A 138 32.40 9.49 20.59
C ALA A 138 31.52 10.32 21.55
N ILE A 139 32.16 10.96 22.54
CA ILE A 139 31.44 11.87 23.49
C ILE A 139 30.94 13.12 22.77
N ILE A 140 31.80 13.77 22.00
CA ILE A 140 31.45 14.98 21.24
C ILE A 140 30.33 14.66 20.24
N GLU A 141 30.50 13.60 19.48
CA GLU A 141 29.51 13.17 18.47
C GLU A 141 28.17 12.76 19.09
N GLY A 142 28.21 12.03 20.20
CA GLY A 142 27.00 11.63 20.90
C GLY A 142 26.18 12.82 21.42
N LEU A 143 26.86 13.81 22.00
CA LEU A 143 26.21 15.06 22.46
C LEU A 143 25.63 15.89 21.30
N GLN A 144 26.31 15.93 20.15
CA GLN A 144 25.86 16.63 18.95
C GLN A 144 24.65 15.92 18.32
N ILE A 145 24.66 14.57 18.25
CA ILE A 145 23.56 13.79 17.72
C ILE A 145 22.29 13.99 18.57
N ASP A 146 22.42 13.93 19.89
CA ASP A 146 21.30 14.08 20.81
C ASP A 146 20.64 15.47 20.67
N ASN A 147 21.45 16.50 20.54
CA ASN A 147 20.98 17.88 20.34
C ASN A 147 20.30 18.07 18.98
N GLY A 148 20.89 17.56 17.89
CA GLY A 148 20.34 17.65 16.55
C GLY A 148 19.02 16.88 16.41
N MET A 149 18.91 15.70 17.03
CA MET A 149 17.67 14.92 17.04
C MET A 149 16.56 15.61 17.83
N GLU A 150 16.88 16.25 18.95
CA GLU A 150 15.90 16.99 19.73
C GLU A 150 15.36 18.22 18.96
N GLU A 151 16.24 18.95 18.29
CA GLU A 151 15.86 20.08 17.44
C GLU A 151 15.03 19.65 16.24
N LEU A 152 15.41 18.57 15.58
CA LEU A 152 14.64 18.00 14.47
C LEU A 152 13.28 17.51 14.93
N ALA A 153 13.19 16.83 16.08
CA ALA A 153 11.91 16.39 16.65
C ALA A 153 11.00 17.59 16.99
N LYS A 154 11.56 18.65 17.57
CA LYS A 154 10.80 19.90 17.82
C LYS A 154 10.33 20.52 16.49
N PHE A 155 11.21 20.60 15.51
CA PHE A 155 10.88 21.11 14.18
C PHE A 155 9.73 20.33 13.55
N LEU A 156 9.78 19.00 13.53
CA LEU A 156 8.76 18.16 12.95
C LEU A 156 7.43 18.24 13.71
N ASN A 157 7.46 18.30 15.06
CA ASN A 157 6.27 18.45 15.88
C ASN A 157 5.52 19.76 15.62
N ILE A 158 6.24 20.88 15.46
CA ILE A 158 5.67 22.19 15.10
C ILE A 158 4.90 22.07 13.78
N HIS A 159 5.38 21.24 12.85
CA HIS A 159 4.76 21.03 11.54
C HIS A 159 3.73 19.89 11.51
N GLY A 160 3.43 19.25 12.67
CA GLY A 160 2.46 18.18 12.79
C GLY A 160 2.87 16.88 12.09
N LEU A 161 4.18 16.64 11.98
CA LEU A 161 4.74 15.42 11.40
C LEU A 161 4.97 14.36 12.48
N SER A 162 4.74 13.09 12.10
CA SER A 162 4.88 11.96 13.02
C SER A 162 6.35 11.56 13.23
N GLN A 163 6.62 10.80 14.26
CA GLN A 163 7.98 10.28 14.52
C GLN A 163 8.42 9.23 13.49
N ARG A 164 7.49 8.55 12.84
CA ARG A 164 7.84 7.71 11.68
C ARG A 164 8.54 8.55 10.60
N ASN A 165 8.10 9.80 10.43
CA ASN A 165 8.75 10.75 9.54
C ASN A 165 10.13 11.17 10.07
N LEU A 166 10.27 11.33 11.39
CA LEU A 166 11.56 11.61 12.03
C LEU A 166 12.58 10.52 11.74
N SER A 167 12.20 9.24 11.95
CA SER A 167 13.09 8.10 11.68
C SER A 167 13.53 8.03 10.22
N LYS A 168 12.61 8.24 9.27
CA LYS A 168 12.93 8.27 7.83
C LYS A 168 13.90 9.39 7.47
N ILE A 169 13.63 10.61 7.95
CA ILE A 169 14.46 11.79 7.68
C ILE A 169 15.85 11.60 8.29
N THR A 170 15.93 11.12 9.54
CA THR A 170 17.22 10.90 10.22
C THR A 170 18.05 9.83 9.54
N ARG A 171 17.40 8.76 9.03
CA ARG A 171 18.12 7.70 8.31
C ARG A 171 18.78 8.22 7.02
N ILE A 172 18.11 9.10 6.29
CA ILE A 172 18.61 9.62 5.00
C ILE A 172 19.61 10.75 5.18
N TYR A 173 19.32 11.69 6.09
CA TYR A 173 20.13 12.91 6.23
C TYR A 173 21.04 12.90 7.46
N GLY A 174 20.86 11.98 8.40
CA GLY A 174 21.66 11.91 9.61
C GLY A 174 21.68 13.23 10.38
N LYS A 175 22.89 13.68 10.71
CA LYS A 175 23.14 14.93 11.44
C LYS A 175 22.79 16.21 10.64
N GLU A 176 22.73 16.11 9.32
CA GLU A 176 22.47 17.26 8.43
C GLU A 176 20.96 17.49 8.19
N ALA A 177 20.10 16.67 8.78
CA ALA A 177 18.66 16.69 8.52
C ALA A 177 18.05 18.10 8.68
N LEU A 178 18.29 18.74 9.81
CA LEU A 178 17.71 20.06 10.09
C LEU A 178 18.28 21.14 9.14
N SER A 179 19.58 21.10 8.84
CA SER A 179 20.22 22.03 7.92
C SER A 179 19.65 21.88 6.51
N LYS A 180 19.55 20.65 6.01
CA LYS A 180 18.99 20.35 4.68
C LYS A 180 17.52 20.74 4.55
N LEU A 181 16.73 20.52 5.60
CA LEU A 181 15.31 20.92 5.61
C LEU A 181 15.14 22.44 5.65
N ASN A 182 15.96 23.15 6.39
CA ASN A 182 15.95 24.62 6.41
C ASN A 182 16.41 25.21 5.07
N GLU A 183 17.36 24.57 4.39
CA GLU A 183 17.82 24.98 3.06
C GLU A 183 16.72 24.72 2.01
N ASN A 184 16.17 23.52 1.97
CA ASN A 184 15.13 23.14 1.01
C ASN A 184 14.25 21.99 1.52
N PRO A 185 13.08 22.27 2.11
CA PRO A 185 12.17 21.24 2.61
C PRO A 185 11.53 20.41 1.50
N TYR A 186 11.52 20.89 0.26
CA TYR A 186 10.94 20.17 -0.88
C TYR A 186 11.78 18.96 -1.31
N ARG A 187 13.04 18.87 -0.88
CA ARG A 187 13.87 17.66 -1.05
C ARG A 187 13.22 16.41 -0.47
N LEU A 188 12.38 16.58 0.55
CA LEU A 188 11.63 15.47 1.13
C LEU A 188 10.77 14.69 0.10
N ILE A 189 10.28 15.37 -0.94
CA ILE A 189 9.43 14.76 -1.97
C ILE A 189 10.22 13.76 -2.81
N GLU A 190 11.48 14.08 -3.12
CA GLU A 190 12.35 13.30 -3.98
C GLU A 190 13.18 12.27 -3.21
N GLU A 191 13.61 12.62 -1.99
CA GLU A 191 14.62 11.86 -1.26
C GLU A 191 14.02 11.02 -0.11
N VAL A 192 12.76 11.28 0.31
CA VAL A 192 12.14 10.60 1.46
C VAL A 192 10.75 10.07 1.12
N ASP A 193 10.63 8.78 0.99
CA ASP A 193 9.36 8.15 0.65
C ASP A 193 8.21 8.48 1.61
N GLY A 194 7.05 8.76 1.01
CA GLY A 194 5.81 9.08 1.72
C GLY A 194 5.66 10.55 2.07
N PHE A 195 6.54 11.43 1.56
CA PHE A 195 6.37 12.87 1.59
C PHE A 195 5.80 13.38 0.27
N GLY A 196 4.58 13.87 0.29
CA GLY A 196 3.97 14.56 -0.85
C GLY A 196 4.15 16.08 -0.77
N PHE A 197 3.92 16.75 -1.91
CA PHE A 197 4.03 18.21 -2.04
C PHE A 197 3.32 18.97 -0.92
N LYS A 198 2.08 18.61 -0.57
CA LYS A 198 1.29 19.31 0.47
C LYS A 198 2.00 19.33 1.83
N THR A 199 2.69 18.26 2.18
CA THR A 199 3.43 18.16 3.45
C THR A 199 4.69 19.00 3.40
N ALA A 200 5.48 18.92 2.34
CA ALA A 200 6.68 19.72 2.13
C ALA A 200 6.37 21.22 2.02
N ASP A 201 5.27 21.58 1.33
CA ASP A 201 4.81 22.97 1.16
C ASP A 201 4.36 23.59 2.49
N LYS A 202 3.73 22.81 3.37
CA LYS A 202 3.41 23.26 4.74
C LYS A 202 4.66 23.62 5.54
N ILE A 203 5.71 22.80 5.42
CA ILE A 203 7.00 23.09 6.06
C ILE A 203 7.64 24.33 5.41
N GLY A 204 7.68 24.38 4.08
CA GLY A 204 8.26 25.50 3.34
C GLY A 204 7.63 26.85 3.70
N LYS A 205 6.30 26.90 3.75
CA LYS A 205 5.57 28.11 4.16
C LYS A 205 5.88 28.54 5.57
N SER A 206 6.02 27.63 6.50
CA SER A 206 6.38 27.95 7.87
C SER A 206 7.83 28.43 8.04
N LEU A 207 8.71 28.02 7.12
CA LEU A 207 10.08 28.55 7.00
C LEU A 207 10.15 29.88 6.25
N GLY A 208 9.00 30.45 5.84
CA GLY A 208 8.93 31.73 5.15
C GLY A 208 9.27 31.65 3.65
N ILE A 209 9.27 30.45 3.05
CA ILE A 209 9.46 30.29 1.61
C ILE A 209 8.23 30.87 0.91
N SER A 210 8.47 31.79 -0.03
CA SER A 210 7.39 32.47 -0.76
C SER A 210 6.70 31.55 -1.75
N ASP A 211 5.46 31.88 -2.11
CA ASP A 211 4.70 31.10 -3.10
C ASP A 211 5.34 31.13 -4.51
N THR A 212 6.24 32.06 -4.78
CA THR A 212 6.98 32.21 -6.06
C THR A 212 8.44 31.74 -5.97
N ASP A 213 8.84 31.12 -4.87
CA ASP A 213 10.20 30.57 -4.73
C ASP A 213 10.41 29.41 -5.72
N ASN A 214 11.52 29.44 -6.45
CA ASN A 214 11.82 28.43 -7.47
C ASN A 214 11.84 26.99 -6.90
N ARG A 215 12.31 26.77 -5.68
CA ARG A 215 12.29 25.45 -5.03
C ARG A 215 10.88 24.90 -4.89
N ARG A 216 9.94 25.78 -4.50
CA ARG A 216 8.52 25.46 -4.38
C ARG A 216 7.89 25.17 -5.73
N LEU A 217 8.13 26.06 -6.71
CA LEU A 217 7.56 25.93 -8.04
C LEU A 217 8.05 24.67 -8.77
N TYR A 218 9.33 24.38 -8.66
CA TYR A 218 9.93 23.15 -9.16
C TYR A 218 9.28 21.91 -8.54
N ALA A 219 9.19 21.85 -7.23
CA ALA A 219 8.58 20.73 -6.52
C ALA A 219 7.08 20.55 -6.85
N LEU A 220 6.36 21.67 -7.03
CA LEU A 220 4.97 21.65 -7.49
C LEU A 220 4.86 21.03 -8.89
N LEU A 221 5.72 21.43 -9.82
CA LEU A 221 5.71 20.91 -11.19
C LEU A 221 5.94 19.40 -11.21
N VAL A 222 7.02 18.93 -10.58
CA VAL A 222 7.38 17.49 -10.53
C VAL A 222 6.27 16.67 -9.87
N SER A 223 5.72 17.18 -8.76
CA SER A 223 4.62 16.52 -8.07
C SER A 223 3.36 16.45 -8.94
N LEU A 224 3.02 17.52 -9.65
CA LEU A 224 1.85 17.56 -10.54
C LEU A 224 1.94 16.54 -11.69
N VAL A 225 3.11 16.35 -12.29
CA VAL A 225 3.32 15.34 -13.33
C VAL A 225 2.98 13.94 -12.78
N SER A 226 3.51 13.61 -11.61
CA SER A 226 3.27 12.32 -10.95
C SER A 226 1.82 12.15 -10.49
N ASP A 227 1.24 13.19 -9.88
CA ASP A 227 -0.14 13.17 -9.35
C ASP A 227 -1.17 13.03 -10.47
N LEU A 228 -0.97 13.72 -11.60
CA LEU A 228 -1.84 13.64 -12.77
C LEU A 228 -1.77 12.23 -13.39
N CYS A 229 -0.57 11.68 -13.56
CA CYS A 229 -0.39 10.32 -14.06
C CYS A 229 -1.04 9.28 -13.13
N MET A 230 -0.84 9.40 -11.82
CA MET A 230 -1.41 8.49 -10.84
C MET A 230 -2.94 8.58 -10.78
N ARG A 231 -3.50 9.78 -10.84
CA ARG A 231 -4.94 10.02 -10.80
C ARG A 231 -5.67 9.38 -11.98
N ASP A 232 -5.10 9.53 -13.19
CA ASP A 232 -5.75 9.12 -14.43
C ASP A 232 -5.24 7.73 -14.91
N GLY A 233 -4.21 7.18 -14.26
CA GLY A 233 -3.57 5.91 -14.63
C GLY A 233 -2.71 5.99 -15.90
N ASN A 234 -2.38 7.19 -16.36
CA ASN A 234 -1.57 7.44 -17.55
C ASN A 234 -0.08 7.28 -17.27
N SER A 235 0.72 6.90 -18.25
CA SER A 235 2.18 6.92 -18.12
C SER A 235 2.79 8.31 -18.34
N TYR A 236 2.03 9.23 -18.93
CA TYR A 236 2.45 10.61 -19.18
C TYR A 236 1.28 11.58 -19.03
N VAL A 237 1.59 12.86 -18.95
CA VAL A 237 0.63 13.96 -19.03
C VAL A 237 0.94 14.81 -20.28
N ARG A 238 -0.07 15.39 -20.93
CA ARG A 238 0.14 16.31 -22.03
C ARG A 238 0.65 17.65 -21.50
N LEU A 239 1.65 18.25 -22.16
CA LEU A 239 2.28 19.49 -21.74
C LEU A 239 1.24 20.60 -21.50
N GLU A 240 0.27 20.78 -22.39
CA GLU A 240 -0.79 21.77 -22.26
C GLU A 240 -1.66 21.56 -21.00
N THR A 241 -1.93 20.29 -20.66
CA THR A 241 -2.68 19.93 -19.44
C THR A 241 -1.88 20.22 -18.19
N LEU A 242 -0.57 19.90 -18.22
CA LEU A 242 0.34 20.18 -17.13
C LEU A 242 0.45 21.68 -16.89
N GLU A 243 0.70 22.47 -17.93
CA GLU A 243 0.82 23.92 -17.85
C GLU A 243 -0.48 24.56 -17.32
N THR A 244 -1.61 24.18 -17.87
CA THR A 244 -2.93 24.67 -17.42
C THR A 244 -3.16 24.35 -15.93
N THR A 245 -2.83 23.13 -15.51
CA THR A 245 -3.00 22.70 -14.12
C THR A 245 -2.03 23.41 -13.19
N PHE A 246 -0.78 23.56 -13.61
CA PHE A 246 0.24 24.28 -12.87
C PHE A 246 -0.15 25.73 -12.57
N PHE A 247 -0.58 26.48 -13.60
CA PHE A 247 -1.04 27.86 -13.41
C PHE A 247 -2.36 27.96 -12.63
N LYS A 248 -3.22 26.95 -12.71
CA LYS A 248 -4.41 26.87 -11.87
C LYS A 248 -4.07 26.73 -10.38
N GLU A 249 -3.09 25.90 -10.04
CA GLU A 249 -2.61 25.74 -8.66
C GLU A 249 -1.82 26.97 -8.17
N LEU A 250 -1.13 27.65 -9.07
CA LEU A 250 -0.37 28.87 -8.76
C LEU A 250 -1.27 30.12 -8.59
N GLY A 251 -2.46 30.13 -9.21
CA GLY A 251 -3.40 31.25 -9.17
C GLY A 251 -2.93 32.44 -10.01
N SER A 252 -2.91 33.64 -9.40
CA SER A 252 -2.54 34.89 -10.11
C SER A 252 -1.05 35.22 -10.07
N LEU A 253 -0.22 34.32 -9.52
CA LEU A 253 1.22 34.55 -9.39
C LEU A 253 1.92 34.33 -10.75
N ALA A 254 2.87 35.19 -11.07
CA ALA A 254 3.68 35.06 -12.29
C ALA A 254 4.96 34.27 -12.01
N CYS A 255 5.32 33.38 -12.92
CA CYS A 255 6.59 32.67 -12.92
C CYS A 255 7.04 32.33 -14.34
N ASP A 256 8.30 31.98 -14.49
CA ASP A 256 8.87 31.45 -15.73
C ASP A 256 8.69 29.92 -15.74
N PHE A 257 7.61 29.44 -16.35
CA PHE A 257 7.28 28.01 -16.43
C PHE A 257 8.36 27.24 -17.19
N GLU A 258 8.85 27.79 -18.31
CA GLU A 258 9.85 27.09 -19.16
C GLU A 258 11.16 26.87 -18.40
N ALA A 259 11.62 27.88 -17.65
CA ALA A 259 12.85 27.73 -16.85
C ALA A 259 12.72 26.65 -15.77
N ILE A 260 11.55 26.57 -15.10
CA ILE A 260 11.27 25.53 -14.09
C ILE A 260 11.16 24.15 -14.73
N PHE A 261 10.52 24.10 -15.90
CA PHE A 261 10.33 22.87 -16.65
C PHE A 261 11.66 22.30 -17.16
N ASP A 262 12.51 23.15 -17.74
CA ASP A 262 13.85 22.77 -18.18
C ASP A 262 14.75 22.31 -17.00
N GLU A 263 14.63 22.94 -15.84
CA GLU A 263 15.31 22.49 -14.63
C GLU A 263 14.89 21.08 -14.22
N ALA A 264 13.60 20.76 -14.30
CA ALA A 264 13.08 19.44 -13.97
C ALA A 264 13.56 18.35 -14.95
N ILE A 265 13.73 18.68 -16.22
CA ILE A 265 14.35 17.78 -17.23
C ILE A 265 15.84 17.59 -16.92
N LEU A 266 16.57 18.67 -16.67
CA LEU A 266 18.01 18.61 -16.38
C LEU A 266 18.33 17.80 -15.11
N LYS A 267 17.45 17.82 -14.13
CA LYS A 267 17.55 17.01 -12.91
C LYS A 267 17.01 15.58 -13.05
N HIS A 268 16.62 15.16 -14.25
CA HIS A 268 16.09 13.83 -14.53
C HIS A 268 14.89 13.44 -13.63
N GLN A 269 14.02 14.39 -13.30
CA GLN A 269 12.77 14.09 -12.57
C GLN A 269 11.60 13.84 -13.52
N ILE A 270 11.65 14.47 -14.68
CA ILE A 270 10.69 14.28 -15.75
C ILE A 270 11.43 14.05 -17.08
N TYR A 271 10.71 13.43 -18.02
CA TYR A 271 11.19 13.28 -19.39
C TYR A 271 10.15 13.83 -20.36
N ARG A 272 10.62 14.59 -21.36
CA ARG A 272 9.76 15.14 -22.42
C ARG A 272 9.97 14.40 -23.74
N GLU A 273 8.86 13.94 -24.31
CA GLU A 273 8.82 13.38 -25.66
C GLU A 273 7.70 14.11 -26.45
N ASP A 274 8.07 15.03 -27.34
CA ASP A 274 7.15 15.92 -28.05
C ASP A 274 6.24 16.72 -27.08
N ASN A 275 4.93 16.45 -27.12
CA ASN A 275 3.92 17.05 -26.24
C ASN A 275 3.57 16.18 -25.01
N ARG A 276 4.38 15.15 -24.74
CA ARG A 276 4.19 14.21 -23.62
C ARG A 276 5.26 14.44 -22.57
N VAL A 277 4.82 14.53 -21.32
CA VAL A 277 5.68 14.72 -20.16
C VAL A 277 5.48 13.54 -19.22
N PHE A 278 6.54 12.78 -19.00
CA PHE A 278 6.54 11.58 -18.17
C PHE A 278 7.19 11.88 -16.81
N PRO A 279 6.67 11.30 -15.71
CA PRO A 279 7.53 11.05 -14.56
C PRO A 279 8.67 10.13 -15.01
N ILE A 280 9.90 10.39 -14.60
CA ILE A 280 11.05 9.62 -15.09
C ILE A 280 10.88 8.11 -14.84
N ALA A 281 10.34 7.73 -13.68
CA ALA A 281 10.08 6.33 -13.33
C ALA A 281 9.13 5.62 -14.32
N GLN A 282 8.15 6.35 -14.90
CA GLN A 282 7.23 5.77 -15.89
C GLN A 282 7.88 5.65 -17.27
N TYR A 283 8.68 6.64 -17.65
CA TYR A 283 9.45 6.59 -18.91
C TYR A 283 10.43 5.43 -18.89
N ASP A 284 11.22 5.30 -17.82
CA ASP A 284 12.20 4.24 -17.65
C ASP A 284 11.54 2.85 -17.60
N ALA A 285 10.37 2.76 -16.94
CA ALA A 285 9.62 1.51 -16.89
C ALA A 285 9.16 1.06 -18.28
N GLU A 286 8.58 1.95 -19.10
CA GLU A 286 8.14 1.58 -20.45
C GLU A 286 9.30 1.20 -21.37
N ILE A 287 10.41 1.94 -21.33
CA ILE A 287 11.62 1.61 -22.11
C ILE A 287 12.23 0.30 -21.60
N GLY A 288 12.35 0.15 -20.29
CA GLY A 288 12.95 -1.04 -19.69
C GLY A 288 12.15 -2.31 -20.01
N ILE A 289 10.81 -2.25 -19.96
CA ILE A 289 9.93 -3.34 -20.38
C ILE A 289 10.15 -3.68 -21.84
N ALA A 290 10.14 -2.66 -22.72
CA ALA A 290 10.30 -2.87 -24.16
C ALA A 290 11.67 -3.47 -24.52
N ARG A 291 12.75 -2.96 -23.92
CA ARG A 291 14.11 -3.46 -24.11
C ARG A 291 14.26 -4.89 -23.62
N PHE A 292 13.81 -5.17 -22.39
CA PHE A 292 13.90 -6.51 -21.81
C PHE A 292 13.20 -7.55 -22.69
N LEU A 293 11.97 -7.28 -23.09
CA LEU A 293 11.18 -8.23 -23.88
C LEU A 293 11.69 -8.39 -25.33
N ALA A 294 12.32 -7.38 -25.92
CA ALA A 294 12.96 -7.48 -27.23
C ALA A 294 14.19 -8.41 -27.20
N GLU A 295 14.90 -8.45 -26.08
CA GLU A 295 16.11 -9.28 -25.92
C GLU A 295 15.81 -10.64 -25.26
N PHE A 296 14.62 -10.83 -24.67
CA PHE A 296 14.26 -12.06 -23.98
C PHE A 296 14.02 -13.23 -24.95
N PRO A 297 14.52 -14.45 -24.66
CA PRO A 297 15.13 -14.89 -23.42
C PRO A 297 16.65 -14.69 -23.36
N TYR A 298 17.16 -14.35 -22.19
CA TYR A 298 18.61 -14.29 -21.94
C TYR A 298 19.24 -15.67 -21.72
N GLN A 299 18.43 -16.66 -21.39
CA GLN A 299 18.81 -18.08 -21.22
C GLN A 299 17.75 -18.96 -21.89
N PHE A 300 18.17 -20.06 -22.50
CA PHE A 300 17.30 -20.94 -23.24
C PHE A 300 17.01 -22.21 -22.44
N ILE A 301 15.83 -22.77 -22.67
CA ILE A 301 15.45 -24.10 -22.21
C ILE A 301 15.79 -25.11 -23.33
N ASP A 302 16.10 -26.35 -22.94
CA ASP A 302 16.34 -27.40 -23.93
C ASP A 302 15.09 -27.64 -24.79
N PRO A 303 15.28 -27.95 -26.08
CA PRO A 303 14.16 -28.29 -26.94
C PRO A 303 13.36 -29.47 -26.43
N TYR A 304 12.05 -29.43 -26.60
CA TYR A 304 11.13 -30.49 -26.19
C TYR A 304 10.76 -31.39 -27.40
N ASP A 305 10.34 -32.64 -27.10
CA ASP A 305 9.76 -33.54 -28.09
C ASP A 305 8.23 -33.34 -28.14
N PRO A 306 7.64 -32.82 -29.22
CA PRO A 306 6.21 -32.61 -29.36
C PRO A 306 5.36 -33.88 -29.22
N LYS A 307 5.89 -35.05 -29.63
CA LYS A 307 5.16 -36.32 -29.49
C LYS A 307 5.09 -36.77 -28.06
N LEU A 308 6.17 -36.58 -27.31
CA LEU A 308 6.22 -36.89 -25.90
C LEU A 308 5.32 -35.93 -25.09
N LEU A 309 5.28 -34.65 -25.45
CA LEU A 309 4.38 -33.66 -24.87
C LEU A 309 2.91 -34.09 -25.01
N LEU A 310 2.50 -34.47 -26.22
CA LEU A 310 1.12 -34.92 -26.48
C LEU A 310 0.77 -36.21 -25.73
N SER A 311 1.70 -37.18 -25.66
CA SER A 311 1.50 -38.39 -24.87
C SER A 311 1.27 -38.09 -23.38
N TYR A 312 2.12 -37.21 -22.79
CA TYR A 312 1.93 -36.79 -21.41
C TYR A 312 0.64 -35.99 -21.21
N LEU A 313 0.21 -35.22 -22.20
CA LEU A 313 -1.06 -34.50 -22.12
C LEU A 313 -2.26 -35.48 -22.13
N GLU A 314 -2.23 -36.54 -22.95
CA GLU A 314 -3.23 -37.60 -22.94
C GLU A 314 -3.29 -38.29 -21.58
N ASP A 315 -2.15 -38.66 -20.98
CA ASP A 315 -2.07 -39.26 -19.65
C ASP A 315 -2.67 -38.34 -18.58
N ILE A 316 -2.43 -37.03 -18.64
CA ILE A 316 -2.97 -36.03 -17.71
C ILE A 316 -4.51 -35.93 -17.87
N GLN A 317 -5.02 -35.91 -19.10
CA GLN A 317 -6.45 -35.87 -19.37
C GLN A 317 -7.17 -37.14 -18.81
N GLU A 318 -6.60 -38.31 -19.03
CA GLU A 318 -7.14 -39.57 -18.51
C GLU A 318 -7.10 -39.56 -16.96
N HIS A 319 -5.99 -39.17 -16.35
CA HIS A 319 -5.85 -39.15 -14.90
C HIS A 319 -6.78 -38.15 -14.21
N LEU A 320 -7.02 -37.00 -14.82
CA LEU A 320 -7.90 -35.95 -14.28
C LEU A 320 -9.38 -36.14 -14.67
N GLY A 321 -9.68 -37.01 -15.62
CA GLY A 321 -11.04 -37.21 -16.17
C GLY A 321 -11.56 -35.96 -16.89
N ILE A 322 -10.68 -35.19 -17.55
CA ILE A 322 -11.03 -33.97 -18.30
C ILE A 322 -10.52 -34.05 -19.71
N THR A 323 -11.15 -33.29 -20.61
CA THR A 323 -10.68 -33.13 -22.00
C THR A 323 -10.46 -31.64 -22.27
N TYR A 324 -9.27 -31.29 -22.77
CA TYR A 324 -8.96 -29.93 -23.20
C TYR A 324 -9.51 -29.68 -24.61
N ASP A 325 -10.03 -28.48 -24.85
CA ASP A 325 -10.41 -28.08 -26.21
C ASP A 325 -9.22 -27.69 -27.07
N GLU A 326 -9.46 -27.46 -28.35
CA GLU A 326 -8.43 -27.07 -29.31
C GLU A 326 -7.66 -25.81 -28.89
N THR A 327 -8.35 -24.81 -28.34
CA THR A 327 -7.71 -23.54 -27.91
C THR A 327 -6.87 -23.76 -26.65
N GLN A 328 -7.30 -24.60 -25.74
CA GLN A 328 -6.55 -24.96 -24.54
C GLN A 328 -5.32 -25.80 -24.89
N ILE A 329 -5.44 -26.75 -25.83
CA ILE A 329 -4.30 -27.51 -26.34
C ILE A 329 -3.31 -26.57 -27.04
N GLN A 330 -3.80 -25.69 -27.90
CA GLN A 330 -2.96 -24.66 -28.54
C GLN A 330 -2.23 -23.78 -27.52
N ALA A 331 -2.90 -23.41 -26.41
CA ALA A 331 -2.25 -22.65 -25.35
C ALA A 331 -1.07 -23.42 -24.72
N ILE A 332 -1.23 -24.73 -24.52
CA ILE A 332 -0.18 -25.60 -23.99
C ILE A 332 0.96 -25.73 -25.00
N GLU A 333 0.68 -25.96 -26.27
CA GLU A 333 1.69 -26.05 -27.33
C GLU A 333 2.51 -24.77 -27.44
N VAL A 334 1.84 -23.60 -27.54
CA VAL A 334 2.50 -22.28 -27.61
C VAL A 334 3.31 -22.01 -26.34
N PHE A 335 2.85 -22.43 -25.18
CA PHE A 335 3.62 -22.33 -23.94
C PHE A 335 4.95 -23.06 -24.04
N PHE A 336 5.03 -24.22 -24.66
CA PHE A 336 6.30 -24.93 -24.85
C PHE A 336 7.15 -24.34 -25.96
N GLU A 337 6.54 -23.86 -27.02
CA GLU A 337 7.25 -23.29 -28.19
C GLU A 337 7.89 -21.92 -27.90
N ARG A 338 7.23 -21.07 -27.09
CA ARG A 338 7.61 -19.66 -26.93
C ARG A 338 8.19 -19.38 -25.54
N PRO A 339 9.27 -18.59 -25.45
CA PRO A 339 9.85 -18.20 -24.15
C PRO A 339 8.96 -17.22 -23.37
N PHE A 340 8.21 -16.37 -24.09
CA PHE A 340 7.24 -15.43 -23.51
C PHE A 340 5.88 -15.63 -24.16
N MET A 341 4.85 -15.81 -23.33
CA MET A 341 3.48 -15.91 -23.82
C MET A 341 2.48 -15.18 -22.93
N ILE A 342 1.39 -14.74 -23.54
CA ILE A 342 0.25 -14.10 -22.91
C ILE A 342 -0.95 -15.02 -23.07
N MET A 343 -1.62 -15.34 -21.96
CA MET A 343 -2.88 -16.05 -21.97
C MET A 343 -3.98 -15.16 -21.34
N THR A 344 -5.06 -14.93 -22.08
CA THR A 344 -6.21 -14.15 -21.61
C THR A 344 -7.49 -14.94 -21.74
N GLY A 345 -8.50 -14.57 -20.98
CA GLY A 345 -9.84 -15.18 -21.04
C GLY A 345 -10.72 -14.70 -19.89
N GLY A 346 -12.02 -14.77 -20.09
CA GLY A 346 -13.01 -14.43 -19.09
C GLY A 346 -13.12 -15.45 -17.94
N PRO A 347 -14.06 -15.25 -17.03
CA PRO A 347 -14.36 -16.22 -15.97
C PRO A 347 -14.90 -17.53 -16.57
N GLY A 348 -14.50 -18.66 -15.98
CA GLY A 348 -14.98 -19.98 -16.39
C GLY A 348 -14.38 -20.54 -17.68
N THR A 349 -13.40 -19.85 -18.32
CA THR A 349 -12.73 -20.34 -19.53
C THR A 349 -11.62 -21.37 -19.28
N GLY A 350 -11.41 -21.75 -18.02
CA GLY A 350 -10.43 -22.79 -17.67
C GLY A 350 -8.98 -22.32 -17.60
N LYS A 351 -8.69 -21.01 -17.50
CA LYS A 351 -7.31 -20.48 -17.36
C LYS A 351 -6.49 -21.27 -16.35
N THR A 352 -6.98 -21.40 -15.14
CA THR A 352 -6.27 -22.07 -14.05
C THR A 352 -6.07 -23.57 -14.31
N THR A 353 -7.03 -24.20 -14.99
CA THR A 353 -6.94 -25.62 -15.41
C THR A 353 -5.82 -25.83 -16.44
N VAL A 354 -5.72 -24.93 -17.42
CA VAL A 354 -4.66 -24.94 -18.43
C VAL A 354 -3.28 -24.70 -17.79
N VAL A 355 -3.21 -23.74 -16.85
CA VAL A 355 -1.96 -23.46 -16.10
C VAL A 355 -1.50 -24.69 -15.31
N ASN A 356 -2.41 -25.40 -14.66
CA ASN A 356 -2.09 -26.64 -13.94
C ASN A 356 -1.52 -27.71 -14.89
N ALA A 357 -2.09 -27.86 -16.10
CA ALA A 357 -1.54 -28.74 -17.11
C ALA A 357 -0.14 -28.31 -17.57
N MET A 358 0.04 -27.02 -17.88
CA MET A 358 1.34 -26.46 -18.27
C MET A 358 2.41 -26.75 -17.23
N ILE A 359 2.11 -26.56 -15.95
CA ILE A 359 3.04 -26.83 -14.85
C ILE A 359 3.38 -28.31 -14.74
N LYS A 360 2.37 -29.20 -14.78
CA LYS A 360 2.59 -30.64 -14.71
C LYS A 360 3.41 -31.16 -15.89
N LEU A 361 3.08 -30.74 -17.08
CA LEU A 361 3.82 -31.07 -18.30
C LEU A 361 5.24 -30.53 -18.24
N PHE A 362 5.44 -29.29 -17.76
CA PHE A 362 6.76 -28.70 -17.62
C PHE A 362 7.66 -29.49 -16.66
N LYS A 363 7.11 -29.98 -15.55
CA LYS A 363 7.83 -30.83 -14.61
C LYS A 363 8.15 -32.21 -15.18
N LEU A 364 7.27 -32.78 -16.02
CA LEU A 364 7.51 -34.06 -16.68
C LEU A 364 8.59 -33.94 -17.77
N MET A 365 8.54 -32.85 -18.56
CA MET A 365 9.52 -32.59 -19.61
C MET A 365 10.87 -32.15 -19.08
N TYR A 366 10.89 -31.41 -17.97
CA TYR A 366 12.10 -30.83 -17.35
C TYR A 366 12.13 -31.09 -15.84
N PRO A 367 12.42 -32.33 -15.40
CA PRO A 367 12.28 -32.73 -13.98
C PRO A 367 13.13 -31.93 -12.99
N SER A 368 14.28 -31.39 -13.42
CA SER A 368 15.20 -30.60 -12.57
C SER A 368 14.90 -29.10 -12.59
N SER A 369 13.89 -28.66 -13.33
CA SER A 369 13.57 -27.24 -13.47
C SER A 369 12.84 -26.69 -12.24
N SER A 370 13.15 -25.43 -11.94
CA SER A 370 12.50 -24.65 -10.88
C SER A 370 11.38 -23.78 -11.44
N ILE A 371 10.23 -23.78 -10.76
CA ILE A 371 9.02 -23.05 -11.16
C ILE A 371 8.62 -22.11 -10.04
N ILE A 372 8.36 -20.87 -10.40
CA ILE A 372 7.80 -19.85 -9.50
C ILE A 372 6.47 -19.38 -10.06
N CYS A 373 5.47 -19.30 -9.17
CA CYS A 373 4.17 -18.73 -9.44
C CYS A 373 4.01 -17.44 -8.63
N ALA A 374 3.48 -16.40 -9.26
CA ALA A 374 3.26 -15.10 -8.61
C ALA A 374 1.90 -14.50 -9.01
N ALA A 375 1.38 -13.61 -8.17
CA ALA A 375 0.20 -12.83 -8.46
C ALA A 375 0.30 -11.42 -7.81
N PRO A 376 -0.46 -10.42 -8.25
CA PRO A 376 -0.42 -9.09 -7.66
C PRO A 376 -1.00 -9.01 -6.24
N THR A 377 -1.89 -9.93 -5.86
CA THR A 377 -2.54 -9.97 -4.54
C THR A 377 -2.28 -11.29 -3.81
N GLY A 378 -2.30 -11.26 -2.47
CA GLY A 378 -2.11 -12.46 -1.64
C GLY A 378 -3.18 -13.53 -1.90
N ARG A 379 -4.43 -13.09 -2.06
CA ARG A 379 -5.56 -13.99 -2.36
C ARG A 379 -5.42 -14.72 -3.69
N ALA A 380 -5.01 -14.00 -4.73
CA ALA A 380 -4.76 -14.61 -6.03
C ALA A 380 -3.58 -15.59 -5.98
N ALA A 381 -2.51 -15.23 -5.26
CA ALA A 381 -1.37 -16.11 -5.04
C ALA A 381 -1.77 -17.38 -4.28
N LYS A 382 -2.52 -17.26 -3.19
CA LYS A 382 -3.01 -18.41 -2.41
C LYS A 382 -3.87 -19.34 -3.27
N ARG A 383 -4.81 -18.77 -4.05
CA ARG A 383 -5.65 -19.55 -4.97
C ARG A 383 -4.83 -20.28 -6.03
N LEU A 384 -3.83 -19.58 -6.61
CA LEU A 384 -2.91 -20.17 -7.59
C LEU A 384 -2.14 -21.34 -6.98
N ALA A 385 -1.65 -21.21 -5.75
CA ALA A 385 -0.95 -22.27 -5.02
C ALA A 385 -1.87 -23.48 -4.75
N GLU A 386 -3.11 -23.26 -4.31
CA GLU A 386 -4.08 -24.32 -4.03
C GLU A 386 -4.40 -25.17 -5.28
N VAL A 387 -4.56 -24.52 -6.44
CA VAL A 387 -4.92 -25.24 -7.69
C VAL A 387 -3.72 -25.90 -8.34
N THR A 388 -2.54 -25.28 -8.28
CA THR A 388 -1.35 -25.80 -8.98
C THR A 388 -0.50 -26.73 -8.12
N GLY A 389 -0.67 -26.71 -6.80
CA GLY A 389 0.19 -27.41 -5.85
C GLY A 389 1.64 -26.87 -5.83
N ILE A 390 1.87 -25.69 -6.43
CA ILE A 390 3.15 -24.99 -6.40
C ILE A 390 3.03 -23.80 -5.47
N ASN A 391 4.05 -23.55 -4.66
CA ASN A 391 4.08 -22.36 -3.83
C ASN A 391 4.00 -21.09 -4.71
N ALA A 392 3.06 -20.24 -4.42
CA ALA A 392 2.85 -18.97 -5.10
C ALA A 392 2.86 -17.82 -4.09
N THR A 393 3.46 -16.70 -4.48
CA THR A 393 3.61 -15.53 -3.62
C THR A 393 3.11 -14.26 -4.33
N THR A 394 2.96 -13.17 -3.59
CA THR A 394 2.73 -11.89 -4.26
C THR A 394 3.98 -11.43 -5.02
N ILE A 395 3.80 -10.66 -6.10
CA ILE A 395 4.94 -10.10 -6.85
C ILE A 395 5.83 -9.27 -5.92
N HIS A 396 5.24 -8.46 -5.03
CA HIS A 396 5.99 -7.68 -4.04
C HIS A 396 6.81 -8.55 -3.10
N SER A 397 6.24 -9.66 -2.61
CA SER A 397 6.93 -10.62 -1.74
C SER A 397 8.04 -11.35 -2.49
N LEU A 398 7.79 -11.76 -3.76
CA LEU A 398 8.79 -12.38 -4.62
C LEU A 398 10.00 -11.46 -4.84
N LEU A 399 9.74 -10.17 -5.03
CA LEU A 399 10.77 -9.15 -5.21
C LEU A 399 11.38 -8.66 -3.90
N GLN A 400 10.93 -9.16 -2.75
CA GLN A 400 11.42 -8.76 -1.43
C GLN A 400 11.27 -7.24 -1.21
N TRP A 401 10.03 -6.76 -1.37
CA TRP A 401 9.71 -5.35 -1.17
C TRP A 401 9.96 -4.88 0.26
N ASP A 402 10.82 -3.92 0.42
CA ASP A 402 11.07 -3.25 1.69
C ASP A 402 10.21 -1.97 1.80
N LEU A 403 9.26 -1.99 2.74
CA LEU A 403 8.35 -0.88 3.00
C LEU A 403 9.06 0.36 3.59
N GLU A 404 10.22 0.19 4.21
CA GLU A 404 10.95 1.30 4.83
C GLU A 404 11.80 2.05 3.81
N THR A 405 12.46 1.31 2.92
CA THR A 405 13.35 1.87 1.90
C THR A 405 12.66 2.13 0.58
N ASN A 406 11.43 1.60 0.39
CA ASN A 406 10.68 1.64 -0.86
C ASN A 406 11.48 1.05 -2.04
N THR A 407 12.22 -0.02 -1.79
CA THR A 407 13.08 -0.70 -2.76
C THR A 407 12.79 -2.20 -2.81
N PHE A 408 13.19 -2.84 -3.90
CA PHE A 408 13.15 -4.28 -4.04
C PHE A 408 14.50 -4.90 -3.76
N GLY A 409 14.53 -5.95 -2.93
CA GLY A 409 15.73 -6.76 -2.67
C GLY A 409 16.12 -7.63 -3.86
N LYS A 410 15.16 -8.00 -4.73
CA LYS A 410 15.42 -8.69 -5.99
C LYS A 410 15.42 -7.71 -7.16
N ASN A 411 16.49 -7.74 -7.93
CA ASN A 411 16.76 -6.84 -9.06
C ASN A 411 17.71 -7.52 -10.06
N ASP A 412 18.42 -6.78 -10.90
CA ASP A 412 19.36 -7.30 -11.89
C ASP A 412 20.69 -7.78 -11.29
N GLU A 413 21.07 -7.31 -10.11
CA GLU A 413 22.26 -7.76 -9.36
C GLU A 413 21.93 -9.02 -8.54
N GLU A 414 20.73 -9.07 -7.94
CA GLU A 414 20.20 -10.18 -7.14
C GLU A 414 18.95 -10.79 -7.79
N PRO A 415 19.10 -11.50 -8.94
CA PRO A 415 17.95 -11.97 -9.72
C PRO A 415 17.20 -13.12 -9.05
N ILE A 416 15.98 -13.34 -9.51
CA ILE A 416 15.17 -14.51 -9.19
C ILE A 416 15.83 -15.75 -9.82
N LEU A 417 16.01 -16.79 -9.01
CA LEU A 417 16.62 -18.05 -9.45
C LEU A 417 15.52 -19.08 -9.73
N ALA A 418 15.01 -19.06 -10.96
CA ALA A 418 14.04 -20.03 -11.46
C ALA A 418 14.14 -20.18 -12.98
N ASP A 419 13.62 -21.29 -13.52
CA ASP A 419 13.56 -21.55 -14.95
C ASP A 419 12.26 -21.03 -15.58
N LEU A 420 11.15 -21.12 -14.84
CA LEU A 420 9.81 -20.73 -15.28
C LEU A 420 9.18 -19.76 -14.27
N LEU A 421 8.68 -18.64 -14.76
CA LEU A 421 7.84 -17.70 -14.03
C LEU A 421 6.43 -17.67 -14.62
N ILE A 422 5.44 -17.91 -13.79
CA ILE A 422 4.02 -17.75 -14.12
C ILE A 422 3.43 -16.63 -13.29
N VAL A 423 2.78 -15.66 -13.94
CA VAL A 423 2.14 -14.52 -13.26
C VAL A 423 0.65 -14.52 -13.59
N ASP A 424 -0.19 -14.75 -12.59
CA ASP A 424 -1.65 -14.71 -12.72
C ASP A 424 -2.23 -13.34 -12.31
N GLU A 425 -3.49 -13.08 -12.66
CA GLU A 425 -4.21 -11.80 -12.45
C GLU A 425 -3.42 -10.59 -12.97
N PHE A 426 -2.75 -10.76 -14.10
CA PHE A 426 -1.82 -9.76 -14.65
C PHE A 426 -2.48 -8.43 -15.06
N SER A 427 -3.80 -8.39 -15.21
CA SER A 427 -4.56 -7.15 -15.45
C SER A 427 -4.35 -6.08 -14.36
N MET A 428 -3.96 -6.50 -13.15
CA MET A 428 -3.71 -5.62 -12.00
C MET A 428 -2.25 -5.13 -11.90
N VAL A 429 -1.37 -5.56 -12.80
CA VAL A 429 0.06 -5.20 -12.77
C VAL A 429 0.29 -3.92 -13.55
N ASP A 430 0.89 -2.91 -12.91
CA ASP A 430 1.24 -1.63 -13.53
C ASP A 430 2.64 -1.63 -14.16
N ASN A 431 3.02 -0.53 -14.84
CA ASN A 431 4.29 -0.40 -15.52
C ASN A 431 5.48 -0.58 -14.58
N TRP A 432 5.45 0.06 -13.42
CA TRP A 432 6.56 0.07 -12.47
C TRP A 432 6.79 -1.32 -11.87
N LEU A 433 5.72 -1.99 -11.45
CA LEU A 433 5.80 -3.32 -10.87
C LEU A 433 6.29 -4.36 -11.89
N PHE A 434 5.79 -4.29 -13.13
CA PHE A 434 6.23 -5.21 -14.17
C PHE A 434 7.68 -4.97 -14.58
N TYR A 435 8.10 -3.72 -14.70
CA TYR A 435 9.50 -3.39 -14.98
C TYR A 435 10.45 -3.97 -13.94
N ASN A 436 10.16 -3.79 -12.66
CA ASN A 436 10.99 -4.35 -11.59
C ASN A 436 10.98 -5.89 -11.57
N LEU A 437 9.83 -6.51 -11.90
CA LEU A 437 9.74 -7.96 -12.04
C LEU A 437 10.65 -8.45 -13.18
N LEU A 438 10.64 -7.77 -14.30
CA LEU A 438 11.50 -8.11 -15.45
C LEU A 438 12.99 -7.91 -15.14
N LEU A 439 13.37 -6.82 -14.47
CA LEU A 439 14.76 -6.60 -14.02
C LEU A 439 15.28 -7.77 -13.18
N ALA A 440 14.46 -8.27 -12.27
CA ALA A 440 14.80 -9.42 -11.46
C ALA A 440 14.74 -10.77 -12.22
N SER A 441 14.22 -10.79 -13.46
CA SER A 441 13.94 -12.03 -14.21
C SER A 441 15.02 -12.42 -15.24
N LYS A 442 16.23 -11.84 -15.21
CA LYS A 442 17.30 -12.14 -16.16
C LYS A 442 17.76 -13.60 -16.17
N ARG A 443 17.53 -14.36 -15.12
CA ARG A 443 17.83 -15.79 -15.02
C ARG A 443 16.67 -16.70 -15.43
N ILE A 444 15.49 -16.12 -15.60
CA ILE A 444 14.29 -16.85 -16.03
C ILE A 444 14.42 -17.19 -17.52
N LYS A 445 14.08 -18.43 -17.86
CA LYS A 445 14.12 -18.93 -19.23
C LYS A 445 12.78 -18.82 -19.95
N LYS A 446 11.70 -18.84 -19.19
CA LYS A 446 10.33 -18.81 -19.71
C LYS A 446 9.42 -18.01 -18.78
N ILE A 447 8.61 -17.12 -19.38
CA ILE A 447 7.63 -16.29 -18.68
C ILE A 447 6.25 -16.51 -19.31
N CYS A 448 5.25 -16.82 -18.48
CA CYS A 448 3.85 -16.90 -18.87
C CYS A 448 3.04 -15.93 -18.04
N ILE A 449 2.40 -14.95 -18.67
CA ILE A 449 1.49 -14.00 -18.01
C ILE A 449 0.04 -14.33 -18.33
N ILE A 450 -0.81 -14.29 -17.29
CA ILE A 450 -2.20 -14.69 -17.38
C ILE A 450 -3.07 -13.57 -16.82
N GLY A 451 -4.11 -13.21 -17.54
CA GLY A 451 -5.00 -12.13 -17.08
C GLY A 451 -6.33 -12.13 -17.82
N ASP A 452 -7.18 -11.22 -17.40
CA ASP A 452 -8.46 -10.97 -18.05
C ASP A 452 -8.44 -9.52 -18.58
N LYS A 453 -8.43 -9.36 -19.90
CA LYS A 453 -8.37 -8.05 -20.59
C LYS A 453 -9.57 -7.16 -20.33
N ASP A 454 -10.69 -7.76 -19.94
CA ASP A 454 -11.99 -7.10 -19.75
C ASP A 454 -12.21 -6.66 -18.30
N GLN A 455 -11.36 -7.09 -17.37
CA GLN A 455 -11.37 -6.62 -15.98
C GLN A 455 -10.77 -5.21 -15.84
N LEU A 456 -10.94 -4.63 -14.65
CA LEU A 456 -10.33 -3.35 -14.29
C LEU A 456 -8.80 -3.43 -14.42
N PRO A 457 -8.15 -2.39 -14.94
CA PRO A 457 -6.70 -2.31 -14.99
C PRO A 457 -6.08 -2.09 -13.59
N SER A 458 -4.75 -2.04 -13.53
CA SER A 458 -3.97 -1.72 -12.34
C SER A 458 -4.42 -0.40 -11.68
N VAL A 459 -4.13 -0.22 -10.40
CA VAL A 459 -4.34 1.09 -9.74
C VAL A 459 -3.26 2.08 -10.19
N GLY A 460 -2.01 1.64 -10.28
CA GLY A 460 -0.89 2.46 -10.74
C GLY A 460 -0.92 2.78 -12.23
N PRO A 461 -0.06 3.70 -12.68
CA PRO A 461 0.04 4.14 -14.07
C PRO A 461 0.44 3.03 -15.04
N GLY A 462 -0.12 3.10 -16.24
CA GLY A 462 0.13 2.13 -17.31
C GLY A 462 -1.03 1.15 -17.53
N CYS A 463 -0.94 0.38 -18.59
CA CYS A 463 -1.91 -0.66 -18.94
C CYS A 463 -1.20 -1.82 -19.66
N VAL A 464 -0.25 -2.43 -18.94
CA VAL A 464 0.74 -3.36 -19.49
C VAL A 464 0.09 -4.50 -20.30
N LEU A 465 -0.91 -5.18 -19.74
CA LEU A 465 -1.58 -6.29 -20.44
C LEU A 465 -2.17 -5.84 -21.78
N ARG A 466 -2.90 -4.72 -21.79
CA ARG A 466 -3.46 -4.15 -23.03
C ARG A 466 -2.36 -3.79 -24.03
N ASP A 467 -1.32 -3.14 -23.57
CA ASP A 467 -0.26 -2.61 -24.41
C ASP A 467 0.57 -3.74 -25.03
N LEU A 468 0.85 -4.80 -24.28
CA LEU A 468 1.47 -6.03 -24.79
C LEU A 468 0.61 -6.71 -25.86
N MET A 469 -0.70 -6.84 -25.60
CA MET A 469 -1.64 -7.43 -26.56
C MET A 469 -1.74 -6.61 -27.85
N GLN A 470 -1.83 -5.27 -27.73
CA GLN A 470 -1.95 -4.36 -28.89
C GLN A 470 -0.67 -4.22 -29.69
N SER A 471 0.49 -4.55 -29.10
CA SER A 471 1.75 -4.56 -29.85
C SER A 471 1.74 -5.62 -30.96
N ASN A 472 1.08 -6.74 -30.75
CA ASN A 472 1.08 -7.93 -31.60
C ASN A 472 2.47 -8.56 -31.82
N GLU A 473 3.43 -8.25 -30.94
CA GLU A 473 4.80 -8.76 -31.03
C GLU A 473 4.99 -10.09 -30.27
N PHE A 474 4.04 -10.44 -29.41
CA PHE A 474 4.15 -11.62 -28.54
C PHE A 474 3.01 -12.61 -28.78
N SER A 475 3.30 -13.88 -28.50
CA SER A 475 2.28 -14.94 -28.61
C SER A 475 1.15 -14.74 -27.62
N LEU A 476 -0.05 -14.57 -28.14
CA LEU A 476 -1.27 -14.34 -27.41
C LEU A 476 -2.27 -15.47 -27.68
N ILE A 477 -2.75 -16.09 -26.60
CA ILE A 477 -3.85 -17.04 -26.65
C ILE A 477 -5.02 -16.49 -25.87
N GLU A 478 -6.18 -16.41 -26.50
CA GLU A 478 -7.44 -16.01 -25.89
C GLU A 478 -8.37 -17.23 -25.73
N LEU A 479 -8.57 -17.67 -24.47
CA LEU A 479 -9.52 -18.73 -24.16
C LEU A 479 -10.93 -18.17 -24.21
N LYS A 480 -11.74 -18.67 -25.14
CA LYS A 480 -13.11 -18.17 -25.38
C LYS A 480 -14.19 -19.13 -24.93
N HIS A 481 -13.89 -20.44 -24.90
CA HIS A 481 -14.86 -21.46 -24.55
C HIS A 481 -15.09 -21.52 -23.03
N ILE A 482 -16.34 -21.66 -22.61
CA ILE A 482 -16.75 -21.65 -21.20
C ILE A 482 -17.00 -23.07 -20.75
N TYR A 483 -16.31 -23.52 -19.69
CA TYR A 483 -16.36 -24.90 -19.16
C TYR A 483 -17.06 -25.04 -17.81
N ARG A 484 -17.58 -23.96 -17.23
CA ARG A 484 -18.31 -24.11 -15.96
C ARG A 484 -19.44 -25.08 -16.17
N GLN A 485 -19.52 -26.14 -15.33
CA GLN A 485 -20.40 -27.33 -15.41
C GLN A 485 -21.90 -27.02 -15.49
N GLU A 486 -22.30 -25.78 -15.50
CA GLU A 486 -23.65 -25.32 -15.70
C GLU A 486 -23.66 -24.48 -16.99
N SER A 487 -23.99 -25.16 -18.10
CA SER A 487 -24.27 -24.49 -19.39
C SER A 487 -25.37 -23.40 -19.29
N ASP A 488 -25.97 -23.23 -18.12
CA ASP A 488 -27.08 -22.32 -17.83
C ASP A 488 -26.73 -21.20 -16.82
N SER A 489 -25.44 -20.90 -16.52
CA SER A 489 -25.12 -19.80 -15.62
C SER A 489 -25.37 -18.44 -16.27
N ASP A 490 -26.38 -17.75 -15.80
CA ASP A 490 -26.74 -16.39 -16.21
C ASP A 490 -25.62 -15.38 -15.85
N VAL A 491 -24.82 -15.61 -14.79
CA VAL A 491 -23.68 -14.75 -14.43
C VAL A 491 -22.66 -14.67 -15.56
N ILE A 492 -22.35 -15.82 -16.16
CA ILE A 492 -21.37 -15.89 -17.25
C ILE A 492 -21.95 -15.28 -18.53
N ASN A 493 -23.20 -15.62 -18.84
CA ASN A 493 -23.89 -15.06 -20.00
C ASN A 493 -23.99 -13.53 -19.89
N LEU A 494 -24.31 -13.03 -18.69
CA LEU A 494 -24.33 -11.59 -18.42
C LEU A 494 -22.94 -10.94 -18.58
N ALA A 495 -21.86 -11.58 -18.09
CA ALA A 495 -20.49 -11.07 -18.27
C ALA A 495 -20.15 -10.92 -19.76
N HIS A 496 -20.49 -11.89 -20.59
CA HIS A 496 -20.33 -11.80 -22.05
C HIS A 496 -21.18 -10.70 -22.69
N ALA A 497 -22.45 -10.60 -22.29
CA ALA A 497 -23.35 -9.58 -22.78
C ALA A 497 -22.87 -8.16 -22.40
N ILE A 498 -22.26 -7.99 -21.21
CA ILE A 498 -21.63 -6.75 -20.79
C ILE A 498 -20.48 -6.39 -21.73
N ASN A 499 -19.61 -7.34 -22.07
CA ASN A 499 -18.46 -7.10 -22.95
C ASN A 499 -18.88 -6.69 -24.36
N THR A 500 -20.00 -7.23 -24.87
CA THR A 500 -20.56 -6.82 -26.16
C THR A 500 -21.38 -5.53 -26.07
N GLY A 501 -21.75 -5.08 -24.87
CA GLY A 501 -22.59 -3.90 -24.64
C GLY A 501 -24.09 -4.16 -24.85
N ASN A 502 -24.49 -5.40 -25.09
CA ASN A 502 -25.88 -5.79 -25.36
C ASN A 502 -26.44 -6.62 -24.22
N VAL A 503 -27.02 -5.97 -23.22
CA VAL A 503 -27.62 -6.64 -22.06
C VAL A 503 -29.13 -6.46 -22.09
N ASN A 504 -29.87 -7.59 -22.18
CA ASN A 504 -31.30 -7.63 -21.96
C ASN A 504 -31.57 -8.23 -20.58
N VAL A 505 -31.96 -7.40 -19.61
CA VAL A 505 -32.18 -7.81 -18.22
C VAL A 505 -33.29 -8.82 -18.02
N GLU A 506 -34.21 -8.94 -19.04
CA GLU A 506 -35.35 -9.87 -19.00
C GLU A 506 -34.97 -11.32 -19.35
N GLU A 507 -33.74 -11.55 -19.81
CA GLU A 507 -33.28 -12.89 -20.21
C GLU A 507 -32.69 -13.72 -19.07
N TYR A 508 -32.41 -13.08 -17.91
CA TYR A 508 -31.70 -13.69 -16.78
C TYR A 508 -32.68 -14.07 -15.67
N HIS A 509 -32.78 -15.38 -15.33
CA HIS A 509 -33.80 -15.90 -14.39
C HIS A 509 -33.23 -16.87 -13.34
N HIS A 510 -32.07 -17.46 -13.57
CA HIS A 510 -31.50 -18.51 -12.72
C HIS A 510 -30.69 -17.94 -11.56
N ASP A 511 -29.44 -17.64 -11.81
CA ASP A 511 -28.45 -17.17 -10.80
C ASP A 511 -28.18 -15.65 -10.85
N VAL A 512 -28.84 -14.90 -11.76
CA VAL A 512 -28.82 -13.45 -11.82
C VAL A 512 -30.22 -12.87 -11.58
N LYS A 513 -30.29 -11.85 -10.72
CA LYS A 513 -31.54 -11.11 -10.48
C LYS A 513 -31.31 -9.61 -10.58
N PHE A 514 -32.19 -8.96 -11.32
CA PHE A 514 -32.26 -7.52 -11.40
C PHE A 514 -33.44 -7.00 -10.57
N PHE A 515 -33.14 -6.10 -9.62
CA PHE A 515 -34.14 -5.54 -8.71
C PHE A 515 -34.17 -4.04 -8.81
N ALA A 516 -35.14 -3.49 -9.55
CA ALA A 516 -35.32 -2.04 -9.68
C ALA A 516 -35.86 -1.44 -8.38
N CYS A 517 -35.18 -0.46 -7.82
CA CYS A 517 -35.64 0.28 -6.65
C CYS A 517 -35.06 1.70 -6.64
N MET A 518 -35.70 2.56 -5.84
CA MET A 518 -35.19 3.91 -5.61
C MET A 518 -33.95 3.88 -4.70
N PRO A 519 -33.05 4.88 -4.80
CA PRO A 519 -31.85 4.93 -3.96
C PRO A 519 -32.11 4.84 -2.44
N GLU A 520 -33.22 5.39 -1.98
CA GLU A 520 -33.64 5.40 -0.57
C GLU A 520 -34.00 4.01 -0.06
N ASP A 521 -34.45 3.11 -0.95
CA ASP A 521 -34.85 1.74 -0.62
C ASP A 521 -33.68 0.73 -0.66
N ILE A 522 -32.52 1.11 -1.17
CA ILE A 522 -31.36 0.22 -1.36
C ILE A 522 -30.97 -0.47 -0.05
N ARG A 523 -30.81 0.31 1.03
CA ARG A 523 -30.48 -0.21 2.37
C ARG A 523 -31.47 -1.31 2.79
N ARG A 524 -32.75 -1.00 2.77
CA ARG A 524 -33.81 -1.93 3.18
C ARG A 524 -33.79 -3.23 2.37
N ASN A 525 -33.67 -3.08 1.05
CA ASN A 525 -33.67 -4.23 0.15
C ASN A 525 -32.42 -5.10 0.32
N ILE A 526 -31.22 -4.50 0.51
CA ILE A 526 -30.01 -5.27 0.80
C ILE A 526 -30.17 -6.06 2.11
N LEU A 527 -30.66 -5.44 3.18
CA LEU A 527 -30.86 -6.12 4.44
C LEU A 527 -31.83 -7.32 4.30
N MET A 528 -32.95 -7.13 3.59
CA MET A 528 -33.89 -8.22 3.32
C MET A 528 -33.27 -9.36 2.49
N MET A 529 -32.43 -9.02 1.49
CA MET A 529 -31.76 -10.03 0.64
C MET A 529 -30.71 -10.81 1.42
N VAL A 530 -29.97 -10.15 2.29
CA VAL A 530 -28.99 -10.81 3.17
C VAL A 530 -29.71 -11.71 4.16
N GLU A 531 -30.81 -11.23 4.77
CA GLU A 531 -31.64 -12.03 5.69
C GLU A 531 -32.22 -13.28 5.00
N ASP A 532 -32.78 -13.15 3.78
CA ASP A 532 -33.27 -14.27 2.97
C ASP A 532 -32.17 -15.29 2.66
N ALA A 533 -30.95 -14.81 2.35
CA ALA A 533 -29.83 -15.71 2.09
C ALA A 533 -29.38 -16.45 3.37
N LEU A 534 -29.36 -15.79 4.52
CA LEU A 534 -29.05 -16.44 5.80
C LEU A 534 -30.12 -17.50 6.17
N GLN A 535 -31.40 -17.20 5.93
CA GLN A 535 -32.49 -18.18 6.13
C GLN A 535 -32.38 -19.42 5.20
N LYS A 536 -31.76 -19.26 4.03
CA LYS A 536 -31.46 -20.36 3.08
C LYS A 536 -30.18 -21.11 3.44
N GLY A 537 -29.53 -20.81 4.55
CA GLY A 537 -28.38 -21.55 5.06
C GLY A 537 -27.01 -21.03 4.58
N TYR A 538 -26.94 -19.87 3.91
CA TYR A 538 -25.69 -19.20 3.63
C TYR A 538 -25.18 -18.48 4.88
N SER A 539 -23.87 -18.34 5.01
CA SER A 539 -23.25 -17.52 6.07
C SER A 539 -23.08 -16.06 5.61
N ILE A 540 -22.83 -15.17 6.54
CA ILE A 540 -22.51 -13.78 6.20
C ILE A 540 -21.21 -13.68 5.38
N ASP A 541 -20.31 -14.67 5.51
CA ASP A 541 -19.06 -14.74 4.77
C ASP A 541 -19.28 -15.13 3.30
N ASP A 542 -20.36 -15.85 3.01
CA ASP A 542 -20.75 -16.22 1.64
C ASP A 542 -21.30 -15.04 0.84
N ILE A 543 -21.66 -13.93 1.51
CA ILE A 543 -22.35 -12.80 0.91
C ILE A 543 -21.40 -11.61 0.86
N GLN A 544 -21.22 -11.00 -0.31
CA GLN A 544 -20.43 -9.79 -0.46
C GLN A 544 -21.20 -8.69 -1.19
N ILE A 545 -21.33 -7.56 -0.53
CA ILE A 545 -21.85 -6.35 -1.16
C ILE A 545 -20.70 -5.61 -1.84
N LEU A 546 -20.87 -5.27 -3.13
CA LEU A 546 -19.86 -4.56 -3.93
C LEU A 546 -20.40 -3.21 -4.38
N SER A 547 -19.89 -2.12 -3.82
CA SER A 547 -20.29 -0.77 -4.21
C SER A 547 -19.17 -0.03 -4.96
N PRO A 548 -19.52 0.79 -5.98
CA PRO A 548 -18.54 1.61 -6.69
C PRO A 548 -17.91 2.73 -5.85
N MET A 549 -18.60 3.25 -4.83
CA MET A 549 -18.22 4.47 -4.12
C MET A 549 -18.27 4.29 -2.60
N TYR A 550 -17.46 5.09 -1.88
CA TYR A 550 -17.46 5.09 -0.41
C TYR A 550 -18.63 5.88 0.17
N ALA A 551 -18.92 7.06 -0.37
CA ALA A 551 -19.95 7.97 0.14
C ALA A 551 -21.34 7.77 -0.49
N GLY A 552 -22.39 8.18 0.22
CA GLY A 552 -23.78 8.18 -0.24
C GLY A 552 -24.61 7.02 0.27
N VAL A 553 -25.93 7.02 -0.07
CA VAL A 553 -26.92 6.03 0.43
C VAL A 553 -26.67 4.60 -0.05
N ALA A 554 -25.93 4.43 -1.12
CA ALA A 554 -25.45 3.15 -1.63
C ALA A 554 -23.93 3.01 -1.49
N GLY A 555 -23.30 3.87 -0.67
CA GLY A 555 -21.86 3.90 -0.45
C GLY A 555 -21.41 2.88 0.60
N ILE A 556 -20.14 2.51 0.51
CA ILE A 556 -19.50 1.48 1.34
C ILE A 556 -19.64 1.80 2.82
N ASP A 557 -19.33 3.04 3.24
CA ASP A 557 -19.34 3.43 4.65
C ASP A 557 -20.74 3.33 5.27
N TYR A 558 -21.74 3.80 4.53
CA TYR A 558 -23.13 3.75 4.98
C TYR A 558 -23.67 2.32 5.06
N LEU A 559 -23.35 1.49 4.04
CA LEU A 559 -23.82 0.12 3.99
C LEU A 559 -23.12 -0.77 5.03
N ASN A 560 -21.83 -0.56 5.28
CA ASN A 560 -21.10 -1.28 6.33
C ASN A 560 -21.73 -1.05 7.71
N ASN A 561 -22.01 0.20 8.05
CA ASN A 561 -22.67 0.52 9.33
C ASN A 561 -24.08 -0.11 9.43
N ALA A 562 -24.87 -0.03 8.35
CA ALA A 562 -26.21 -0.60 8.32
C ALA A 562 -26.23 -2.12 8.46
N LEU A 563 -25.28 -2.82 7.82
CA LEU A 563 -25.14 -4.26 7.88
C LEU A 563 -24.60 -4.72 9.24
N GLN A 564 -23.63 -4.00 9.80
CA GLN A 564 -23.14 -4.26 11.14
C GLN A 564 -24.28 -4.14 12.18
N GLU A 565 -25.06 -3.07 12.14
CA GLU A 565 -26.19 -2.88 13.06
C GLU A 565 -27.25 -3.98 12.93
N ALA A 566 -27.50 -4.47 11.71
CA ALA A 566 -28.53 -5.49 11.47
C ALA A 566 -28.06 -6.90 11.82
N PHE A 567 -26.83 -7.28 11.45
CA PHE A 567 -26.35 -8.67 11.54
C PHE A 567 -25.31 -8.90 12.63
N ASN A 568 -24.72 -7.86 13.17
CA ASN A 568 -23.87 -7.88 14.34
C ASN A 568 -24.20 -6.71 15.30
N PRO A 569 -25.44 -6.68 15.86
CA PRO A 569 -25.85 -5.57 16.75
C PRO A 569 -25.04 -5.55 18.06
N PRO A 570 -24.97 -4.40 18.74
CA PRO A 570 -24.34 -4.30 20.04
C PRO A 570 -25.04 -5.22 21.06
N SER A 571 -24.22 -5.91 21.85
CA SER A 571 -24.68 -6.81 22.91
C SER A 571 -23.83 -6.63 24.16
N LYS A 572 -24.35 -7.00 25.31
CA LYS A 572 -23.59 -6.99 26.58
C LYS A 572 -22.44 -8.02 26.58
N ASP A 573 -22.57 -9.05 25.75
CA ASP A 573 -21.63 -10.16 25.65
C ASP A 573 -20.57 -9.94 24.56
N LYS A 574 -20.60 -8.80 23.87
CA LYS A 574 -19.66 -8.45 22.81
C LYS A 574 -18.91 -7.18 23.17
N ALA A 575 -17.59 -7.25 23.12
CA ALA A 575 -16.77 -6.06 23.26
C ALA A 575 -16.82 -5.21 21.97
N GLU A 576 -16.72 -3.91 22.13
CA GLU A 576 -16.62 -2.98 21.01
C GLU A 576 -15.60 -1.87 21.30
N VAL A 577 -14.98 -1.38 20.23
CA VAL A 577 -14.01 -0.28 20.31
C VAL A 577 -14.20 0.69 19.15
N LYS A 578 -14.06 1.99 19.45
CA LYS A 578 -14.15 3.06 18.45
C LYS A 578 -12.78 3.44 17.90
N SER A 579 -12.68 3.51 16.57
CA SER A 579 -11.52 4.01 15.84
C SER A 579 -11.97 5.07 14.85
N GLY A 580 -11.76 6.34 15.20
CA GLY A 580 -12.29 7.45 14.41
C GLY A 580 -13.83 7.45 14.32
N TYR A 581 -14.34 7.34 13.10
CA TYR A 581 -15.79 7.27 12.82
C TYR A 581 -16.33 5.83 12.75
N MET A 582 -15.46 4.83 12.82
CA MET A 582 -15.84 3.42 12.80
C MET A 582 -15.93 2.85 14.20
N THR A 583 -16.82 1.89 14.39
CA THR A 583 -16.89 1.05 15.58
C THR A 583 -16.60 -0.38 15.17
N PHE A 584 -15.60 -0.99 15.76
CA PHE A 584 -15.31 -2.42 15.62
C PHE A 584 -15.96 -3.19 16.76
N ARG A 585 -16.53 -4.33 16.46
CA ARG A 585 -17.23 -5.20 17.39
C ARG A 585 -16.88 -6.65 17.16
N GLU A 586 -16.80 -7.44 18.21
CA GLU A 586 -16.61 -8.89 18.10
C GLU A 586 -17.66 -9.53 17.20
N GLY A 587 -17.20 -10.36 16.26
CA GLY A 587 -18.00 -10.95 15.21
C GLY A 587 -18.08 -10.13 13.90
N ASP A 588 -17.44 -8.97 13.83
CA ASP A 588 -17.41 -8.19 12.59
C ASP A 588 -16.60 -8.85 11.48
N LYS A 589 -17.13 -8.75 10.26
CA LYS A 589 -16.41 -9.08 9.04
C LYS A 589 -15.43 -7.97 8.72
N ILE A 590 -14.14 -8.31 8.63
CA ILE A 590 -13.02 -7.37 8.54
C ILE A 590 -12.25 -7.56 7.24
N LEU A 591 -11.82 -6.44 6.63
CA LEU A 591 -10.92 -6.39 5.48
C LEU A 591 -9.55 -5.87 5.90
N GLN A 592 -8.50 -6.57 5.55
CA GLN A 592 -7.13 -6.11 5.64
C GLN A 592 -6.84 -5.09 4.55
N LEU A 593 -6.25 -3.95 4.94
CA LEU A 593 -5.96 -2.84 4.02
C LEU A 593 -4.50 -2.73 3.61
N LYS A 594 -3.58 -3.34 4.37
CA LYS A 594 -2.13 -3.30 4.12
C LYS A 594 -1.54 -4.69 4.21
N ASN A 595 -0.46 -4.93 3.46
CA ASN A 595 0.29 -6.17 3.59
C ASN A 595 1.00 -6.21 4.95
N GLN A 596 0.89 -7.34 5.65
CA GLN A 596 1.61 -7.71 6.87
C GLN A 596 2.27 -9.08 6.64
N PRO A 597 3.41 -9.12 5.93
CA PRO A 597 4.05 -10.39 5.55
C PRO A 597 4.50 -11.22 6.75
N ASP A 598 4.87 -10.57 7.86
CA ASP A 598 5.29 -11.24 9.08
C ASP A 598 4.15 -12.06 9.73
N ASP A 599 2.92 -11.63 9.51
CA ASP A 599 1.70 -12.30 9.98
C ASP A 599 1.04 -13.15 8.88
N ASP A 600 1.62 -13.22 7.68
CA ASP A 600 1.06 -13.88 6.48
C ASP A 600 -0.35 -13.41 6.09
N VAL A 601 -0.65 -12.12 6.32
CA VAL A 601 -1.93 -11.48 5.96
C VAL A 601 -1.69 -10.31 5.01
N TYR A 602 -2.49 -10.26 3.96
CA TYR A 602 -2.28 -9.35 2.84
C TYR A 602 -3.47 -8.42 2.59
N ASN A 603 -3.19 -7.30 1.92
CA ASN A 603 -4.23 -6.37 1.47
C ASN A 603 -5.29 -7.08 0.62
N GLY A 604 -6.55 -6.98 1.04
CA GLY A 604 -7.69 -7.65 0.41
C GLY A 604 -8.16 -8.90 1.15
N ASP A 605 -7.40 -9.41 2.12
CA ASP A 605 -7.85 -10.55 2.92
C ASP A 605 -9.05 -10.18 3.78
N ILE A 606 -10.01 -11.09 3.83
CA ILE A 606 -11.22 -10.94 4.64
C ILE A 606 -11.14 -11.95 5.79
N GLY A 607 -11.39 -11.44 6.99
CA GLY A 607 -11.42 -12.22 8.22
C GLY A 607 -12.56 -11.79 9.12
N VAL A 608 -12.54 -12.32 10.33
CA VAL A 608 -13.53 -12.03 11.39
C VAL A 608 -12.79 -11.46 12.60
N LEU A 609 -13.35 -10.43 13.21
CA LEU A 609 -12.90 -9.93 14.50
C LEU A 609 -13.38 -10.89 15.59
N VAL A 610 -12.46 -11.66 16.17
CA VAL A 610 -12.80 -12.72 17.11
C VAL A 610 -12.83 -12.25 18.56
N GLU A 611 -11.97 -11.29 18.92
CA GLU A 611 -11.86 -10.83 20.30
C GLU A 611 -11.35 -9.38 20.38
N ILE A 612 -11.82 -8.64 21.39
CA ILE A 612 -11.27 -7.33 21.76
C ILE A 612 -10.81 -7.40 23.21
N ILE A 613 -9.51 -7.39 23.43
CA ILE A 613 -8.92 -7.34 24.78
C ILE A 613 -8.84 -5.90 25.23
N ASP A 614 -9.59 -5.56 26.31
CA ASP A 614 -9.54 -4.21 26.92
C ASP A 614 -8.14 -3.97 27.50
N ALA A 615 -7.65 -2.73 27.38
CA ALA A 615 -6.38 -2.27 27.94
C ALA A 615 -6.15 -2.66 29.43
N LYS A 616 -7.21 -2.86 30.19
CA LYS A 616 -7.13 -3.29 31.60
C LYS A 616 -6.70 -4.75 31.77
N HIS A 617 -6.93 -5.57 30.74
CA HIS A 617 -6.64 -7.01 30.74
C HIS A 617 -5.44 -7.37 29.88
N ALA A 618 -4.95 -6.43 29.06
CA ALA A 618 -3.76 -6.62 28.23
C ALA A 618 -2.48 -6.38 29.02
N GLU A 619 -1.46 -7.20 28.80
CA GLU A 619 -0.15 -7.09 29.50
C GLU A 619 0.54 -5.74 29.23
N ASP A 620 0.38 -5.19 28.03
CA ASP A 620 0.95 -3.92 27.58
C ASP A 620 0.02 -2.71 27.83
N HIS A 621 -1.11 -2.92 28.50
CA HIS A 621 -2.14 -1.90 28.75
C HIS A 621 -2.68 -1.21 27.50
N LYS A 622 -2.68 -1.87 26.35
CA LYS A 622 -3.26 -1.39 25.09
C LYS A 622 -4.45 -2.25 24.70
N THR A 623 -5.56 -1.61 24.31
CA THR A 623 -6.70 -2.35 23.74
C THR A 623 -6.27 -3.03 22.46
N THR A 624 -6.43 -4.35 22.38
CA THR A 624 -5.99 -5.16 21.25
C THR A 624 -7.20 -5.73 20.54
N ILE A 625 -7.25 -5.57 19.22
CA ILE A 625 -8.22 -6.25 18.34
C ILE A 625 -7.57 -7.53 17.82
N ILE A 626 -8.22 -8.66 17.99
CA ILE A 626 -7.77 -9.95 17.44
C ILE A 626 -8.67 -10.31 16.27
N CYS A 627 -8.07 -10.48 15.09
CA CYS A 627 -8.77 -10.90 13.88
C CYS A 627 -8.26 -12.25 13.41
N GLN A 628 -9.18 -13.06 12.89
CA GLN A 628 -8.89 -14.35 12.29
C GLN A 628 -9.10 -14.29 10.78
N PHE A 629 -8.06 -14.61 10.00
CA PHE A 629 -8.05 -14.72 8.55
C PHE A 629 -7.80 -16.18 8.13
N GLY A 630 -8.88 -16.94 7.94
CA GLY A 630 -8.78 -18.39 7.77
C GLY A 630 -8.23 -19.06 9.02
N GLU A 631 -7.05 -19.66 8.95
CA GLU A 631 -6.36 -20.27 10.09
C GLU A 631 -5.39 -19.32 10.82
N ILE A 632 -5.16 -18.13 10.27
CA ILE A 632 -4.20 -17.15 10.77
C ILE A 632 -4.89 -16.23 11.77
N ILE A 633 -4.28 -16.00 12.93
CA ILE A 633 -4.75 -15.08 13.96
C ILE A 633 -3.76 -13.92 14.05
N VAL A 634 -4.26 -12.70 13.96
CA VAL A 634 -3.45 -11.46 13.99
C VAL A 634 -3.96 -10.51 15.06
N GLU A 635 -3.02 -9.94 15.81
CA GLU A 635 -3.28 -8.93 16.82
C GLU A 635 -3.05 -7.52 16.26
N TYR A 636 -4.04 -6.64 16.43
CA TYR A 636 -3.96 -5.24 16.04
C TYR A 636 -3.98 -4.35 17.27
N LYS A 637 -2.86 -3.69 17.51
CA LYS A 637 -2.75 -2.63 18.51
C LYS A 637 -3.34 -1.31 17.95
N PRO A 638 -3.64 -0.32 18.80
CA PRO A 638 -4.29 0.94 18.36
C PRO A 638 -3.60 1.63 17.18
N GLU A 639 -2.29 1.57 17.10
CA GLU A 639 -1.47 2.11 16.01
C GLU A 639 -1.70 1.40 14.68
N ASN A 640 -2.13 0.13 14.71
CA ASN A 640 -2.35 -0.72 13.53
C ASN A 640 -3.83 -0.86 13.15
N TRP A 641 -4.77 -0.27 13.90
CA TRP A 641 -6.20 -0.34 13.54
C TRP A 641 -6.53 0.31 12.19
N ILE A 642 -5.67 1.22 11.72
CA ILE A 642 -5.76 1.80 10.38
C ILE A 642 -5.53 0.76 9.26
N ASN A 643 -5.00 -0.41 9.59
CA ASN A 643 -4.74 -1.48 8.64
C ASN A 643 -5.96 -2.35 8.38
N ILE A 644 -7.06 -2.15 9.12
CA ILE A 644 -8.28 -2.93 8.99
C ILE A 644 -9.52 -2.03 8.83
N THR A 645 -10.58 -2.57 8.23
CA THR A 645 -11.89 -1.91 8.10
C THR A 645 -13.01 -2.95 8.06
N LEU A 646 -14.26 -2.51 8.23
CA LEU A 646 -15.42 -3.37 8.04
C LEU A 646 -15.51 -3.86 6.58
N ALA A 647 -15.96 -5.11 6.39
CA ALA A 647 -15.95 -5.81 5.12
C ALA A 647 -17.30 -6.35 4.66
N TYR A 648 -18.41 -5.96 5.26
CA TYR A 648 -19.75 -6.34 4.79
C TYR A 648 -20.02 -5.80 3.38
N CYS A 649 -19.56 -4.56 3.12
CA CYS A 649 -19.55 -3.91 1.82
C CYS A 649 -18.15 -3.42 1.49
N ILE A 650 -17.62 -3.76 0.30
CA ILE A 650 -16.30 -3.33 -0.17
C ILE A 650 -16.40 -2.72 -1.58
N SER A 651 -15.34 -2.05 -2.03
CA SER A 651 -15.29 -1.56 -3.40
C SER A 651 -15.05 -2.69 -4.41
N VAL A 652 -15.55 -2.51 -5.64
CA VAL A 652 -15.29 -3.45 -6.74
C VAL A 652 -13.78 -3.64 -6.96
N HIS A 653 -12.97 -2.59 -6.80
CA HIS A 653 -11.51 -2.68 -6.91
C HIS A 653 -10.90 -3.63 -5.85
N LYS A 654 -11.39 -3.57 -4.61
CA LYS A 654 -10.92 -4.43 -3.51
C LYS A 654 -11.39 -5.89 -3.64
N SER A 655 -12.36 -6.17 -4.50
CA SER A 655 -12.82 -7.52 -4.78
C SER A 655 -12.03 -8.25 -5.89
N GLN A 656 -11.10 -7.56 -6.57
CA GLN A 656 -10.26 -8.17 -7.60
C GLN A 656 -9.44 -9.34 -7.02
N GLY A 657 -9.26 -10.41 -7.79
CA GLY A 657 -8.62 -11.64 -7.33
C GLY A 657 -9.46 -12.49 -6.36
N SER A 658 -10.70 -12.06 -6.04
CA SER A 658 -11.62 -12.77 -5.13
C SER A 658 -12.87 -13.23 -5.84
N GLU A 659 -13.52 -14.30 -5.33
CA GLU A 659 -14.84 -14.75 -5.76
C GLU A 659 -15.69 -15.04 -4.52
N TYR A 660 -17.00 -14.80 -4.62
CA TYR A 660 -17.95 -14.98 -3.53
C TYR A 660 -19.15 -15.81 -3.99
N PRO A 661 -19.72 -16.66 -3.13
CA PRO A 661 -20.93 -17.40 -3.47
C PRO A 661 -22.07 -16.48 -3.90
N ILE A 662 -22.32 -15.40 -3.16
CA ILE A 662 -23.39 -14.44 -3.45
C ILE A 662 -22.79 -13.02 -3.52
N VAL A 663 -23.07 -12.32 -4.61
CA VAL A 663 -22.70 -10.91 -4.78
C VAL A 663 -23.95 -10.05 -4.91
N ILE A 664 -23.99 -8.95 -4.19
CA ILE A 664 -25.02 -7.92 -4.28
C ILE A 664 -24.39 -6.60 -4.71
N MET A 665 -24.84 -6.05 -5.85
CA MET A 665 -24.31 -4.81 -6.43
C MET A 665 -25.36 -3.70 -6.43
N PRO A 666 -25.34 -2.75 -5.49
CA PRO A 666 -26.18 -1.56 -5.58
C PRO A 666 -25.65 -0.59 -6.64
N ILE A 667 -26.50 -0.18 -7.57
CA ILE A 667 -26.15 0.74 -8.64
C ILE A 667 -27.14 1.91 -8.69
N THR A 668 -26.60 3.13 -8.70
CA THR A 668 -27.38 4.37 -8.77
C THR A 668 -26.79 5.35 -9.78
N ARG A 669 -27.56 6.35 -10.22
CA ARG A 669 -27.07 7.43 -11.08
C ARG A 669 -25.98 8.26 -10.42
N ARG A 670 -25.92 8.32 -9.08
CA ARG A 670 -24.83 8.99 -8.37
C ARG A 670 -23.47 8.33 -8.58
N HIS A 671 -23.46 7.07 -8.97
CA HIS A 671 -22.25 6.33 -9.32
C HIS A 671 -21.73 6.64 -10.75
N ALA A 672 -22.42 7.49 -11.54
CA ALA A 672 -22.12 7.71 -12.96
C ALA A 672 -20.66 8.09 -13.25
N GLY A 673 -20.00 8.82 -12.33
CA GLY A 673 -18.57 9.16 -12.45
C GLY A 673 -17.59 8.00 -12.30
N MET A 674 -18.09 6.79 -11.95
CA MET A 674 -17.27 5.55 -11.82
C MET A 674 -17.82 4.39 -12.62
N LEU A 675 -19.10 4.46 -13.06
CA LEU A 675 -19.74 3.39 -13.81
C LEU A 675 -19.18 3.32 -15.22
N GLN A 676 -18.43 2.29 -15.48
CA GLN A 676 -17.90 1.91 -16.79
C GLN A 676 -17.97 0.39 -16.96
N ARG A 677 -17.93 -0.06 -18.22
CA ARG A 677 -18.08 -1.47 -18.59
C ARG A 677 -17.17 -2.38 -17.78
N LYS A 678 -15.86 -2.07 -17.69
CA LYS A 678 -14.88 -2.89 -16.97
C LYS A 678 -15.16 -3.00 -15.47
N LEU A 679 -15.67 -1.91 -14.84
CA LEU A 679 -16.02 -1.95 -13.41
C LEU A 679 -17.22 -2.86 -13.18
N ILE A 680 -18.26 -2.74 -14.01
CA ILE A 680 -19.47 -3.58 -13.90
C ILE A 680 -19.10 -5.04 -14.17
N TYR A 681 -18.34 -5.31 -15.24
CA TYR A 681 -17.85 -6.64 -15.59
C TYR A 681 -17.04 -7.27 -14.43
N THR A 682 -16.09 -6.52 -13.87
CA THR A 682 -15.28 -6.99 -12.75
C THR A 682 -16.16 -7.36 -11.55
N GLY A 683 -17.15 -6.55 -11.20
CA GLY A 683 -18.06 -6.83 -10.10
C GLY A 683 -18.95 -8.04 -10.34
N VAL A 684 -19.53 -8.16 -11.55
CA VAL A 684 -20.37 -9.30 -11.95
C VAL A 684 -19.58 -10.61 -11.89
N THR A 685 -18.36 -10.61 -12.39
CA THR A 685 -17.49 -11.81 -12.42
C THR A 685 -17.00 -12.26 -11.04
N ARG A 686 -17.30 -11.53 -9.97
CA ARG A 686 -17.01 -11.97 -8.59
C ARG A 686 -18.02 -12.98 -8.05
N ALA A 687 -19.21 -13.08 -8.66
CA ALA A 687 -20.24 -14.00 -8.23
C ALA A 687 -19.98 -15.44 -8.72
N ARG A 688 -20.12 -16.41 -7.80
CA ARG A 688 -19.97 -17.84 -8.11
C ARG A 688 -21.31 -18.56 -8.27
N LYS A 689 -22.30 -18.25 -7.43
CA LYS A 689 -23.59 -18.95 -7.37
C LYS A 689 -24.78 -18.04 -7.61
N ALA A 690 -24.71 -16.78 -7.14
CA ALA A 690 -25.81 -15.84 -7.33
C ALA A 690 -25.30 -14.40 -7.40
N LEU A 691 -25.92 -13.64 -8.29
CA LEU A 691 -25.69 -12.21 -8.47
C LEU A 691 -27.01 -11.45 -8.36
N ILE A 692 -27.02 -10.41 -7.55
CA ILE A 692 -28.15 -9.51 -7.43
C ILE A 692 -27.68 -8.08 -7.78
N ILE A 693 -28.24 -7.50 -8.83
CA ILE A 693 -28.03 -6.11 -9.21
C ILE A 693 -29.28 -5.34 -8.82
N LEU A 694 -29.13 -4.37 -7.92
CA LEU A 694 -30.29 -3.61 -7.43
C LEU A 694 -30.10 -2.12 -7.52
N GLY A 695 -31.22 -1.39 -7.68
CA GLY A 695 -31.24 0.07 -7.74
C GLY A 695 -31.75 0.58 -9.08
N GLU A 696 -31.06 1.58 -9.62
CA GLU A 696 -31.48 2.26 -10.86
C GLU A 696 -30.93 1.55 -12.10
N LEU A 697 -31.72 0.65 -12.69
CA LEU A 697 -31.28 -0.18 -13.84
C LEU A 697 -30.83 0.63 -15.06
N GLU A 698 -31.38 1.84 -15.24
CA GLU A 698 -30.91 2.74 -16.31
C GLU A 698 -29.47 3.21 -16.09
N ALA A 699 -29.02 3.33 -14.82
CA ALA A 699 -27.62 3.63 -14.52
C ALA A 699 -26.72 2.45 -14.87
N PHE A 700 -27.16 1.22 -14.60
CA PHE A 700 -26.48 -0.01 -15.01
C PHE A 700 -26.33 -0.08 -16.54
N LYS A 701 -27.43 0.07 -17.28
CA LYS A 701 -27.43 0.04 -18.75
C LYS A 701 -26.48 1.11 -19.34
N ARG A 702 -26.52 2.35 -18.81
CA ARG A 702 -25.60 3.41 -19.23
C ARG A 702 -24.15 3.06 -18.94
N GLY A 703 -23.86 2.53 -17.75
CA GLY A 703 -22.51 2.13 -17.37
C GLY A 703 -21.89 1.08 -18.30
N ILE A 704 -22.70 0.15 -18.81
CA ILE A 704 -22.25 -0.84 -19.79
C ILE A 704 -21.88 -0.19 -21.13
N GLN A 705 -22.55 0.87 -21.55
CA GLN A 705 -22.24 1.58 -22.80
C GLN A 705 -20.94 2.39 -22.70
N VAL A 706 -20.49 2.74 -21.50
CA VAL A 706 -19.22 3.45 -21.29
C VAL A 706 -18.08 2.44 -21.29
N LEU A 707 -17.31 2.40 -22.36
CA LEU A 707 -16.14 1.51 -22.46
C LEU A 707 -15.10 1.82 -21.39
N GLU A 708 -14.62 3.05 -21.39
CA GLU A 708 -13.72 3.61 -20.37
C GLU A 708 -14.09 5.09 -20.19
N LEU A 709 -14.24 5.53 -18.95
CA LEU A 709 -14.51 6.94 -18.62
C LEU A 709 -13.31 7.82 -18.97
N HIS A 710 -12.12 7.32 -18.67
CA HIS A 710 -10.84 7.96 -18.95
C HIS A 710 -9.90 6.90 -19.55
N PRO A 711 -9.83 6.79 -20.89
CA PRO A 711 -8.89 5.86 -21.53
C PRO A 711 -7.46 6.20 -21.12
N ARG A 712 -6.73 5.20 -20.63
CA ARG A 712 -5.34 5.40 -20.22
C ARG A 712 -4.44 5.66 -21.41
N GLU A 713 -3.67 6.73 -21.32
CA GLU A 713 -2.66 7.12 -22.29
C GLU A 713 -1.30 6.55 -21.90
N THR A 714 -0.71 5.73 -22.79
CA THR A 714 0.60 5.05 -22.61
C THR A 714 1.36 5.07 -23.93
N THR A 715 2.67 4.91 -23.87
CA THR A 715 3.51 4.75 -25.08
C THR A 715 4.15 3.37 -25.20
N LEU A 716 3.86 2.48 -24.25
CA LEU A 716 4.47 1.16 -24.17
C LEU A 716 4.23 0.34 -25.46
N THR A 717 3.03 0.33 -26.04
CA THR A 717 2.74 -0.34 -27.31
C THR A 717 3.67 0.12 -28.44
N GLN A 718 3.92 1.43 -28.53
CA GLN A 718 4.80 2.00 -29.56
C GLN A 718 6.24 1.60 -29.30
N LYS A 719 6.71 1.70 -28.05
CA LYS A 719 8.07 1.33 -27.65
C LYS A 719 8.36 -0.16 -27.88
N LEU A 720 7.41 -1.05 -27.56
CA LEU A 720 7.53 -2.48 -27.83
C LEU A 720 7.77 -2.75 -29.31
N LYS A 721 6.97 -2.16 -30.20
CA LYS A 721 7.17 -2.29 -31.65
C LYS A 721 8.51 -1.77 -32.11
N GLN A 722 8.96 -0.63 -31.61
CA GLN A 722 10.25 -0.05 -31.94
C GLN A 722 11.41 -0.97 -31.54
N TYR A 723 11.42 -1.42 -30.28
CA TYR A 723 12.52 -2.24 -29.77
C TYR A 723 12.57 -3.63 -30.36
N VAL A 724 11.44 -4.32 -30.55
CA VAL A 724 11.39 -5.66 -31.16
C VAL A 724 11.82 -5.61 -32.64
N ASN A 725 11.50 -4.54 -33.36
CA ASN A 725 11.90 -4.38 -34.76
C ASN A 725 13.34 -3.80 -34.93
N GLY A 726 14.06 -3.57 -33.84
CA GLY A 726 15.43 -3.05 -33.88
C GLY A 726 15.51 -1.55 -34.21
N ASP A 727 14.43 -0.84 -34.14
CA ASP A 727 14.34 0.60 -34.40
C ASP A 727 14.67 1.37 -33.12
N TYR A 728 15.93 1.30 -32.71
CA TYR A 728 16.44 2.04 -31.56
C TYR A 728 16.56 3.51 -31.96
N GLY A 729 15.49 4.27 -31.82
CA GLY A 729 15.56 5.72 -32.01
C GLY A 729 16.58 6.34 -31.05
N PHE A 730 17.72 6.76 -31.60
CA PHE A 730 18.74 7.58 -30.93
C PHE A 730 18.26 9.01 -30.79
#